data_eb8376842cdef9049ebdd64370bda5d8
#
_entry.id   eb8376842cdef9049ebdd64370bda5d8
#
_cell.length_a   1.000
_cell.length_b   1.000
_cell.length_c   1.000
_cell.angle_alpha   90.00
_cell.angle_beta   90.00
_cell.angle_gamma   90.00
#
_symmetry.space_group_name_H-M   'P 1'
#
loop_
_entity.id
_entity.type
_entity.pdbx_description
1 polymer ?
#
loop_
_entity_poly.entity_id
_entity_poly.type
_entity_poly.pdbx_seq_one_letter_code
_entity_poly.pdbx_strand_id
1 'polypeptide(L)'
;METAGWHPAMTASPGPRTNTLFALVLLAASVLAGCGGGDNNDIAAGTPASTPPPNPPPPIAVTVTPAAASISTIQPQQFTATVVNSQNPAVTWKVDGVQGGNASVGVISAGGLYTPPQLQGTHSIAATSVADPARSGSATVTVTFLPPPIAVTVAPATASITTIQPQQFTATVANSQNPAVTWKVDGIQGGNANVGVISAGGLYTPPPGEAAHSIAATSVQDPTKTGTAIVTVRFPPPLTGYSGVLTSHNDNARTGQYRQETVLTPANVRSATFGKVFSYPVDGFVYAQPLYVSDVLIAGQLHNVVFVATEHNSVYAFDADGSSGTPLWHRSFIDPANGITTVPFQDTASPPGYTGPGPVIPGGCGDLTPEIGITGTPVIDPATGTLYVVAKTREVSGANVAYEHRLHAMDITTGISRPGSGRALQASVPGTTLPNDGNGNVLFQSLRQNQRAALLLSNGVVSVAFSSHCTIRPYQGWVLAYDAATLDPLGAFNAVPNDSKGKGGIWHSGGGPAADASGNVFVMTGDGPFDAAAGGNSYSDSVLKLAKGSLTVADYFTPFNQNELENANADMSAGGPLLLPDQSAGFPHLMLSVGKQGIAYLLNRDNLGKFQAGSDSQIVQSFDWGLCGAGRCTVFGTPAYFENTVYLAAVGDKLKAYTLSNGQLSLSGQSTNTFRWPGATPAISANGSSNGIVWALETNGSGAPVVLRAYSAADVSTELYNSNQNPGRDNPGQAVKFTVPTIANGKVYVGAQGQLSVFGLLP
;
A
#
# COMPACT_ATOMS: atom_id res chain seq x y z
N MET A 1 -4.59 57.30 -8.50
CA MET A 1 -4.24 57.94 -7.22
C MET A 1 -3.82 56.75 -6.37
N GLU A 2 -2.57 56.57 -6.44
CA GLU A 2 -1.50 56.63 -5.40
C GLU A 2 -1.56 55.41 -4.46
N THR A 3 -0.64 54.62 -4.41
CA THR A 3 0.83 54.45 -4.45
C THR A 3 1.29 53.77 -3.17
N ALA A 4 2.30 52.96 -3.36
CA ALA A 4 3.34 52.47 -2.46
C ALA A 4 2.93 51.28 -1.57
N GLY A 5 3.57 50.13 -1.58
CA GLY A 5 5.00 49.76 -1.83
C GLY A 5 5.72 49.61 -0.51
N TRP A 6 6.17 48.38 -0.23
CA TRP A 6 7.48 48.11 0.39
C TRP A 6 7.64 46.60 0.74
N HIS A 7 8.59 45.97 0.10
CA HIS A 7 9.33 44.84 0.65
C HIS A 7 10.37 45.34 1.67
N PRO A 8 10.80 44.53 2.65
CA PRO A 8 12.14 43.97 2.52
C PRO A 8 12.35 42.54 3.03
N ALA A 9 13.22 41.89 2.31
CA ALA A 9 14.49 41.30 2.71
C ALA A 9 14.52 40.04 3.61
N MET A 10 15.14 39.07 3.02
CA MET A 10 15.69 37.81 3.58
C MET A 10 16.57 38.00 4.81
N THR A 11 16.48 37.06 5.77
CA THR A 11 17.63 36.64 6.56
C THR A 11 17.65 35.12 6.70
N ALA A 12 18.74 34.55 6.23
CA ALA A 12 19.09 33.17 6.39
C ALA A 12 19.56 32.86 7.83
N SER A 13 19.17 31.72 8.35
CA SER A 13 19.71 31.18 9.62
C SER A 13 20.59 29.96 9.30
N PRO A 14 21.79 29.85 9.90
CA PRO A 14 22.64 28.69 9.70
C PRO A 14 22.39 27.62 10.78
N GLY A 15 22.41 26.36 10.38
CA GLY A 15 22.30 25.19 11.25
C GLY A 15 23.56 24.95 12.11
N PRO A 16 23.43 24.17 13.17
CA PRO A 16 24.53 23.94 14.12
C PRO A 16 25.46 22.81 13.63
N ARG A 17 26.77 23.13 13.63
CA ARG A 17 27.86 22.17 13.50
C ARG A 17 28.20 21.60 14.87
N THR A 18 28.26 20.31 15.00
CA THR A 18 28.83 19.56 16.12
C THR A 18 30.34 19.69 16.11
N ASN A 19 30.93 20.27 17.19
CA ASN A 19 32.37 20.21 17.48
C ASN A 19 32.62 19.28 18.66
N THR A 20 33.37 18.23 18.39
CA THR A 20 33.97 17.35 19.39
C THR A 20 35.21 18.03 19.97
N LEU A 21 35.26 18.31 21.28
CA LEU A 21 36.44 18.82 21.97
C LEU A 21 37.12 17.69 22.71
N PHE A 22 38.37 17.41 22.32
CA PHE A 22 39.34 16.66 23.13
C PHE A 22 39.92 17.59 24.18
N ALA A 23 39.85 17.23 25.44
CA ALA A 23 40.53 17.93 26.54
C ALA A 23 41.86 17.24 26.86
N LEU A 24 42.94 17.97 26.61
CA LEU A 24 44.29 17.62 27.01
C LEU A 24 44.61 18.34 28.34
N VAL A 25 44.90 17.60 29.39
CA VAL A 25 45.35 18.16 30.69
C VAL A 25 46.87 18.19 30.70
N LEU A 26 47.47 19.38 30.66
CA LEU A 26 48.87 19.63 30.96
C LEU A 26 48.99 20.08 32.42
N LEU A 27 49.78 19.34 33.19
CA LEU A 27 50.26 19.77 34.53
C LEU A 27 51.57 20.53 34.38
N ALA A 28 51.58 21.82 34.69
CA ALA A 28 52.79 22.63 34.80
C ALA A 28 53.24 22.73 36.26
N ALA A 29 54.49 22.35 36.53
CA ALA A 29 55.15 22.56 37.80
C ALA A 29 55.84 23.93 37.80
N SER A 30 55.52 24.76 38.76
CA SER A 30 56.19 26.06 39.03
C SER A 30 57.24 25.89 40.09
N VAL A 31 58.45 26.31 39.72
CA VAL A 31 59.62 26.53 40.60
C VAL A 31 59.52 27.95 41.10
N LEU A 32 59.67 28.12 42.39
CA LEU A 32 59.97 29.43 43.00
C LEU A 32 61.37 29.39 43.66
N ALA A 33 62.24 30.26 43.17
CA ALA A 33 63.50 30.60 43.77
C ALA A 33 63.29 31.73 44.80
N GLY A 34 64.02 31.70 45.90
CA GLY A 34 64.12 32.75 46.88
C GLY A 34 65.53 32.90 47.29
N CYS A 35 66.09 34.07 46.97
CA CYS A 35 67.42 34.54 47.32
C CYS A 35 67.51 35.18 48.71
N GLY A 36 68.68 35.22 49.23
CA GLY A 36 69.21 36.16 50.28
C GLY A 36 70.12 35.42 51.24
N GLY A 37 71.33 35.74 51.42
CA GLY A 37 72.19 36.90 51.30
C GLY A 37 72.97 37.10 52.58
N GLY A 38 74.27 37.30 52.47
CA GLY A 38 75.07 38.03 53.42
C GLY A 38 75.92 37.20 54.40
N ASP A 39 77.05 37.24 54.37
CA ASP A 39 78.27 38.00 54.51
C ASP A 39 79.20 37.44 55.60
N ASN A 40 80.45 37.34 55.19
CA ASN A 40 81.72 37.74 55.84
C ASN A 40 82.35 36.96 57.00
N ASN A 41 83.61 36.60 56.66
CA ASN A 41 84.86 36.77 57.39
C ASN A 41 85.05 35.98 58.68
N ASP A 42 86.12 35.34 58.92
CA ASP A 42 87.53 35.68 58.90
C ASP A 42 88.43 34.47 59.23
N ILE A 43 89.52 34.47 58.60
CA ILE A 43 90.87 33.92 58.80
C ILE A 43 91.21 33.33 60.19
N ALA A 44 91.75 32.10 60.20
CA ALA A 44 92.95 31.77 60.98
C ALA A 44 93.62 30.48 60.51
N ALA A 45 94.92 30.59 60.27
CA ALA A 45 95.83 29.49 59.83
C ALA A 45 96.14 28.55 61.01
N GLY A 46 96.23 27.27 60.70
CA GLY A 46 96.71 26.24 61.61
C GLY A 46 97.15 24.97 60.85
N THR A 47 98.40 24.70 60.86
CA THR A 47 99.24 23.67 60.24
C THR A 47 98.77 22.18 60.41
N PRO A 48 99.31 21.20 59.66
CA PRO A 48 98.61 20.06 59.10
C PRO A 48 98.62 18.83 60.00
N ALA A 49 97.48 18.13 60.03
CA ALA A 49 97.41 16.78 60.62
C ALA A 49 97.09 15.76 59.53
N SER A 50 97.82 14.67 59.65
CA SER A 50 97.82 13.50 58.75
C SER A 50 96.45 13.01 58.27
N THR A 51 96.33 12.79 56.98
CA THR A 51 95.17 12.15 56.39
C THR A 51 95.01 10.69 56.84
N PRO A 52 93.78 10.25 57.26
CA PRO A 52 93.45 8.82 57.36
C PRO A 52 93.24 8.23 55.94
N PRO A 53 93.45 6.92 55.73
CA PRO A 53 93.26 6.26 54.44
C PRO A 53 91.80 6.41 53.97
N PRO A 54 91.55 6.51 52.66
CA PRO A 54 90.24 6.68 52.12
C PRO A 54 89.36 5.45 52.48
N ASN A 55 88.16 5.73 53.02
CA ASN A 55 87.15 4.72 53.25
C ASN A 55 86.83 4.03 51.93
N PRO A 56 86.71 2.69 51.87
CA PRO A 56 86.34 2.01 50.67
C PRO A 56 85.01 2.56 50.14
N PRO A 57 84.88 2.77 48.84
CA PRO A 57 83.62 3.28 48.28
C PRO A 57 82.45 2.43 48.76
N PRO A 58 81.33 3.02 49.08
CA PRO A 58 80.14 2.26 49.50
C PRO A 58 79.71 1.26 48.41
N PRO A 59 79.37 0.05 48.85
CA PRO A 59 79.04 -1.02 47.89
C PRO A 59 77.85 -0.63 46.97
N ILE A 60 77.88 -1.10 45.73
CA ILE A 60 76.78 -0.93 44.78
C ILE A 60 75.52 -1.58 45.38
N ALA A 61 74.35 -0.87 45.28
CA ALA A 61 73.08 -1.39 45.70
C ALA A 61 72.05 -1.20 44.56
N VAL A 62 71.19 -2.19 44.36
CA VAL A 62 70.12 -2.21 43.34
C VAL A 62 68.79 -2.31 44.08
N THR A 63 67.85 -1.44 43.74
CA THR A 63 66.47 -1.50 44.22
C THR A 63 65.51 -1.57 43.03
N VAL A 64 64.41 -2.34 43.16
CA VAL A 64 63.34 -2.47 42.13
C VAL A 64 62.05 -1.88 42.70
N THR A 65 61.45 -1.01 41.95
CA THR A 65 60.17 -0.35 42.29
C THR A 65 59.13 -0.58 41.20
N PRO A 66 57.88 -0.94 41.57
CA PRO A 66 57.41 -1.24 42.92
C PRO A 66 58.02 -2.54 43.49
N ALA A 67 58.18 -2.65 44.80
CA ALA A 67 58.69 -3.89 45.42
C ALA A 67 57.71 -5.07 45.36
N ALA A 68 56.41 -4.76 45.20
CA ALA A 68 55.34 -5.72 44.95
C ALA A 68 54.28 -5.13 44.02
N ALA A 69 53.69 -5.98 43.14
CA ALA A 69 52.57 -5.62 42.28
C ALA A 69 51.56 -6.76 42.22
N SER A 70 50.29 -6.43 42.07
CA SER A 70 49.20 -7.38 41.74
C SER A 70 48.55 -6.94 40.42
N ILE A 71 48.58 -7.81 39.42
CA ILE A 71 48.10 -7.54 38.08
C ILE A 71 47.26 -8.71 37.57
N SER A 72 46.50 -8.52 36.50
CA SER A 72 45.81 -9.58 35.80
C SER A 72 46.65 -10.16 34.64
N THR A 73 46.28 -11.31 34.13
CA THR A 73 46.94 -11.97 32.97
C THR A 73 46.97 -11.14 31.69
N ILE A 74 46.20 -10.04 31.61
CA ILE A 74 46.16 -9.15 30.46
C ILE A 74 46.74 -7.75 30.72
N GLN A 75 47.29 -7.51 31.93
CA GLN A 75 47.73 -6.18 32.33
C GLN A 75 49.27 -6.14 32.51
N PRO A 76 50.04 -5.45 31.66
CA PRO A 76 51.45 -5.24 31.83
C PRO A 76 51.76 -4.39 33.06
N GLN A 77 52.96 -4.56 33.67
CA GLN A 77 53.45 -3.81 34.80
C GLN A 77 54.85 -3.25 34.52
N GLN A 78 55.02 -1.93 34.71
CA GLN A 78 56.32 -1.31 34.63
C GLN A 78 57.09 -1.49 35.99
N PHE A 79 58.30 -2.02 35.92
CA PHE A 79 59.29 -2.02 37.03
C PHE A 79 60.42 -1.09 36.64
N THR A 80 60.98 -0.40 37.66
CA THR A 80 62.10 0.49 37.50
C THR A 80 63.21 0.03 38.45
N ALA A 81 64.45 -0.12 37.97
CA ALA A 81 65.60 -0.41 38.77
C ALA A 81 66.40 0.85 39.02
N THR A 82 66.79 1.11 40.32
CA THR A 82 67.71 2.17 40.71
C THR A 82 69.02 1.56 41.20
N VAL A 83 70.13 1.92 40.58
CA VAL A 83 71.49 1.48 40.97
C VAL A 83 72.21 2.64 41.58
N VAL A 84 72.54 2.50 42.83
CA VAL A 84 73.33 3.55 43.56
C VAL A 84 74.80 3.09 43.78
N ASN A 85 75.70 4.05 43.98
CA ASN A 85 77.11 3.87 44.13
C ASN A 85 77.81 3.21 42.89
N SER A 86 77.26 3.44 41.68
CA SER A 86 77.82 2.96 40.44
C SER A 86 77.77 4.05 39.39
N GLN A 87 78.84 4.16 38.59
CA GLN A 87 78.84 5.07 37.41
C GLN A 87 78.12 4.46 36.21
N ASN A 88 77.79 3.12 36.24
CA ASN A 88 77.00 2.46 35.24
C ASN A 88 75.67 1.99 35.87
N PRO A 89 74.55 2.70 35.62
CA PRO A 89 73.23 2.32 36.16
C PRO A 89 72.54 1.20 35.41
N ALA A 90 73.16 0.62 34.36
CA ALA A 90 72.53 -0.41 33.58
C ALA A 90 72.29 -1.72 34.38
N VAL A 91 71.12 -2.34 34.09
CA VAL A 91 70.74 -3.62 34.72
C VAL A 91 70.35 -4.63 33.68
N THR A 92 70.48 -5.91 34.02
CA THR A 92 69.86 -7.02 33.32
C THR A 92 68.66 -7.52 34.11
N TRP A 93 67.52 -7.66 33.43
CA TRP A 93 66.26 -8.09 34.04
C TRP A 93 66.09 -9.61 33.92
N LYS A 94 65.56 -10.23 34.98
CA LYS A 94 65.18 -11.64 35.02
C LYS A 94 63.80 -11.81 35.62
N VAL A 95 63.06 -12.83 35.17
CA VAL A 95 61.81 -13.30 35.77
C VAL A 95 62.02 -14.73 36.23
N ASP A 96 61.81 -15.00 37.52
CA ASP A 96 62.05 -16.31 38.15
C ASP A 96 63.44 -16.86 37.79
N GLY A 97 64.46 -16.01 37.76
CA GLY A 97 65.80 -16.37 37.38
C GLY A 97 66.12 -16.47 35.90
N VAL A 98 65.11 -16.45 35.02
CA VAL A 98 65.25 -16.48 33.55
C VAL A 98 65.50 -15.07 33.00
N GLN A 99 66.60 -14.86 32.30
CA GLN A 99 66.92 -13.55 31.71
C GLN A 99 65.88 -13.17 30.65
N GLY A 100 65.25 -11.98 30.80
CA GLY A 100 64.18 -11.52 29.96
C GLY A 100 62.83 -12.24 30.15
N GLY A 101 62.79 -13.34 30.96
CA GLY A 101 61.60 -14.17 31.14
C GLY A 101 61.31 -15.10 29.96
N ASN A 102 60.14 -15.72 29.96
CA ASN A 102 59.61 -16.56 28.88
C ASN A 102 58.07 -16.67 28.95
N ALA A 103 57.47 -17.42 28.07
CA ALA A 103 56.00 -17.57 28.01
C ALA A 103 55.37 -18.15 29.29
N SER A 104 56.11 -18.92 30.08
CA SER A 104 55.58 -19.59 31.27
C SER A 104 55.62 -18.70 32.53
N VAL A 105 56.58 -17.76 32.63
CA VAL A 105 56.76 -16.90 33.78
C VAL A 105 56.47 -15.44 33.45
N GLY A 106 56.14 -15.11 32.21
CA GLY A 106 56.03 -13.77 31.67
C GLY A 106 57.35 -13.25 31.12
N VAL A 107 57.28 -12.16 30.37
CA VAL A 107 58.44 -11.54 29.69
C VAL A 107 58.65 -10.15 30.22
N ILE A 108 59.96 -9.81 30.54
CA ILE A 108 60.34 -8.43 30.92
C ILE A 108 61.28 -7.85 29.89
N SER A 109 60.94 -6.64 29.41
CA SER A 109 61.79 -5.89 28.46
C SER A 109 63.06 -5.32 29.12
N ALA A 110 64.06 -4.93 28.32
CA ALA A 110 65.24 -4.25 28.81
C ALA A 110 64.92 -2.91 29.59
N GLY A 111 63.76 -2.31 29.26
CA GLY A 111 63.26 -1.12 29.98
C GLY A 111 62.43 -1.42 31.23
N GLY A 112 62.30 -2.73 31.64
CA GLY A 112 61.59 -3.13 32.85
C GLY A 112 60.08 -3.27 32.71
N LEU A 113 59.49 -3.24 31.50
CA LEU A 113 58.08 -3.54 31.29
C LEU A 113 57.85 -5.05 31.30
N TYR A 114 57.14 -5.53 32.33
CA TYR A 114 56.77 -6.92 32.50
C TYR A 114 55.39 -7.21 31.86
N THR A 115 55.35 -8.19 30.97
CA THR A 115 54.10 -8.72 30.38
C THR A 115 53.83 -10.09 31.02
N PRO A 116 52.70 -10.29 31.71
CA PRO A 116 52.41 -11.48 32.46
C PRO A 116 52.20 -12.74 31.54
N PRO A 117 52.37 -13.94 32.09
CA PRO A 117 51.95 -15.15 31.42
C PRO A 117 50.41 -15.28 31.41
N GLN A 118 49.89 -16.20 30.58
CA GLN A 118 48.44 -16.47 30.52
C GLN A 118 47.91 -17.27 31.73
N LEU A 119 48.80 -17.75 32.60
CA LEU A 119 48.45 -18.46 33.81
C LEU A 119 48.66 -17.63 35.04
N GLN A 120 47.78 -17.78 36.02
CA GLN A 120 47.97 -17.12 37.32
C GLN A 120 49.17 -17.69 38.07
N GLY A 121 49.86 -16.85 38.80
CA GLY A 121 51.03 -17.26 39.55
C GLY A 121 51.67 -16.06 40.26
N THR A 122 52.69 -16.34 41.07
CA THR A 122 53.55 -15.34 41.72
C THR A 122 54.96 -15.47 41.16
N HIS A 123 55.46 -14.36 40.59
CA HIS A 123 56.75 -14.34 39.91
C HIS A 123 57.68 -13.34 40.56
N SER A 124 58.97 -13.65 40.60
CA SER A 124 60.04 -12.76 41.10
C SER A 124 60.68 -12.01 39.93
N ILE A 125 60.64 -10.68 40.00
CA ILE A 125 61.27 -9.79 39.04
C ILE A 125 62.61 -9.35 39.66
N ALA A 126 63.75 -9.66 39.04
CA ALA A 126 65.07 -9.30 39.53
C ALA A 126 65.81 -8.41 38.52
N ALA A 127 66.43 -7.36 39.02
CA ALA A 127 67.35 -6.48 38.28
C ALA A 127 68.77 -6.67 38.84
N THR A 128 69.69 -7.11 38.00
CA THR A 128 71.10 -7.31 38.38
C THR A 128 71.96 -6.26 37.76
N SER A 129 72.80 -5.63 38.54
CA SER A 129 73.73 -4.57 38.07
C SER A 129 74.68 -5.14 36.99
N VAL A 130 74.85 -4.41 35.90
CA VAL A 130 75.86 -4.72 34.88
C VAL A 130 77.28 -4.41 35.38
N ALA A 131 77.46 -3.39 36.29
CA ALA A 131 78.75 -3.03 36.87
C ALA A 131 79.22 -4.01 37.93
N ASP A 132 78.33 -4.67 38.67
CA ASP A 132 78.67 -5.69 39.69
C ASP A 132 77.56 -6.75 39.67
N PRO A 133 77.73 -7.89 38.88
CA PRO A 133 76.77 -8.93 38.80
C PRO A 133 76.40 -9.69 40.11
N ALA A 134 77.18 -9.40 41.21
CA ALA A 134 76.82 -9.93 42.52
C ALA A 134 75.74 -9.12 43.24
N ARG A 135 75.37 -7.94 42.71
CA ARG A 135 74.39 -7.02 43.26
C ARG A 135 73.11 -7.06 42.43
N SER A 136 72.04 -7.41 43.12
CA SER A 136 70.69 -7.47 42.49
C SER A 136 69.64 -6.94 43.48
N GLY A 137 68.58 -6.31 42.94
CA GLY A 137 67.37 -5.98 43.65
C GLY A 137 66.24 -6.83 43.10
N SER A 138 65.20 -7.10 43.89
CA SER A 138 64.05 -7.91 43.44
C SER A 138 62.71 -7.29 43.84
N ALA A 139 61.67 -7.65 43.08
CA ALA A 139 60.27 -7.34 43.36
C ALA A 139 59.42 -8.61 43.14
N THR A 140 58.24 -8.62 43.73
CA THR A 140 57.28 -9.72 43.55
C THR A 140 56.09 -9.23 42.75
N VAL A 141 55.67 -9.97 41.70
CA VAL A 141 54.43 -9.72 40.96
C VAL A 141 53.49 -10.90 41.11
N THR A 142 52.27 -10.67 41.57
CA THR A 142 51.19 -11.62 41.64
C THR A 142 50.28 -11.43 40.44
N VAL A 143 50.17 -12.42 39.58
CA VAL A 143 49.32 -12.45 38.39
C VAL A 143 48.05 -13.22 38.71
N THR A 144 46.89 -12.58 38.55
CA THR A 144 45.56 -13.21 38.71
C THR A 144 44.94 -13.49 37.35
N PHE A 145 44.27 -14.63 37.17
CA PHE A 145 43.58 -14.90 35.93
C PHE A 145 42.36 -14.01 35.78
N LEU A 146 42.30 -13.26 34.69
CA LEU A 146 41.12 -12.48 34.30
C LEU A 146 40.65 -13.06 32.98
N PRO A 147 39.52 -13.81 32.95
CA PRO A 147 38.99 -14.34 31.70
C PRO A 147 38.52 -13.15 30.83
N PRO A 148 38.70 -13.25 29.49
CA PRO A 148 38.20 -12.23 28.59
C PRO A 148 36.66 -12.14 28.71
N PRO A 149 36.06 -10.95 28.59
CA PRO A 149 34.62 -10.74 28.76
C PRO A 149 33.81 -11.53 27.72
N ILE A 150 32.67 -12.03 28.15
CA ILE A 150 31.72 -12.68 27.24
C ILE A 150 31.24 -11.63 26.22
N ALA A 151 31.20 -12.02 24.94
CA ALA A 151 30.66 -11.20 23.86
C ALA A 151 29.66 -12.02 23.05
N VAL A 152 28.54 -11.37 22.65
CA VAL A 152 27.50 -11.99 21.82
C VAL A 152 27.43 -11.23 20.50
N THR A 153 27.43 -11.95 19.39
CA THR A 153 27.21 -11.41 18.06
C THR A 153 26.06 -12.13 17.38
N VAL A 154 25.28 -11.43 16.56
CA VAL A 154 24.19 -12.00 15.76
C VAL A 154 24.51 -11.82 14.28
N ALA A 155 24.34 -12.88 13.50
CA ALA A 155 24.53 -12.86 12.05
C ALA A 155 23.29 -13.45 11.34
N PRO A 156 22.89 -12.85 10.22
CA PRO A 156 23.40 -11.59 9.66
C PRO A 156 23.06 -10.38 10.55
N ALA A 157 23.92 -9.34 10.56
CA ALA A 157 23.68 -8.13 11.35
C ALA A 157 22.49 -7.31 10.82
N THR A 158 22.22 -7.44 9.52
CA THR A 158 21.03 -6.88 8.85
C THR A 158 20.47 -7.89 7.87
N ALA A 159 19.14 -7.95 7.74
CA ALA A 159 18.44 -8.73 6.73
C ALA A 159 17.29 -7.91 6.12
N SER A 160 16.99 -8.14 4.84
CA SER A 160 15.79 -7.64 4.18
C SER A 160 15.05 -8.84 3.61
N ILE A 161 13.82 -9.04 4.08
CA ILE A 161 12.99 -10.21 3.76
C ILE A 161 11.58 -9.77 3.39
N THR A 162 10.78 -10.69 2.86
CA THR A 162 9.37 -10.46 2.62
C THR A 162 8.50 -11.02 3.75
N THR A 163 7.24 -10.59 3.84
CA THR A 163 6.25 -11.07 4.83
C THR A 163 6.00 -12.58 4.79
N ILE A 164 6.43 -13.26 3.73
CA ILE A 164 6.28 -14.72 3.55
C ILE A 164 7.60 -15.48 3.63
N GLN A 165 8.72 -14.80 3.87
CA GLN A 165 10.07 -15.38 3.84
C GLN A 165 10.69 -15.43 5.25
N PRO A 166 10.86 -16.61 5.87
CA PRO A 166 11.58 -16.75 7.13
C PRO A 166 13.06 -16.41 6.97
N GLN A 167 13.69 -15.94 8.06
CA GLN A 167 15.12 -15.62 8.12
C GLN A 167 15.80 -16.36 9.27
N GLN A 168 16.86 -17.11 8.96
CA GLN A 168 17.71 -17.71 10.00
C GLN A 168 18.70 -16.69 10.54
N PHE A 169 18.68 -16.45 11.85
CA PHE A 169 19.71 -15.73 12.60
C PHE A 169 20.54 -16.74 13.42
N THR A 170 21.83 -16.47 13.53
CA THR A 170 22.77 -17.28 14.32
C THR A 170 23.45 -16.38 15.35
N ALA A 171 23.46 -16.80 16.62
CA ALA A 171 24.20 -16.12 17.67
C ALA A 171 25.52 -16.85 17.95
N THR A 172 26.61 -16.09 18.07
CA THR A 172 27.90 -16.60 18.53
C THR A 172 28.22 -15.95 19.87
N VAL A 173 28.49 -16.79 20.89
CA VAL A 173 28.86 -16.34 22.24
C VAL A 173 30.33 -16.65 22.46
N ALA A 174 31.18 -15.67 22.38
CA ALA A 174 32.61 -15.79 22.62
C ALA A 174 32.93 -15.74 24.11
N ASN A 175 34.02 -16.44 24.52
CA ASN A 175 34.55 -16.46 25.88
C ASN A 175 33.56 -17.01 26.93
N SER A 176 32.66 -17.89 26.51
CA SER A 176 31.62 -18.51 27.34
C SER A 176 31.75 -20.03 27.32
N GLN A 177 31.53 -20.66 28.45
CA GLN A 177 31.42 -22.13 28.55
C GLN A 177 30.02 -22.63 28.22
N ASN A 178 29.02 -21.72 28.24
CA ASN A 178 27.65 -21.99 27.81
C ASN A 178 27.29 -21.08 26.65
N PRO A 179 27.28 -21.56 25.38
CA PRO A 179 26.96 -20.75 24.22
C PRO A 179 25.46 -20.49 24.04
N ALA A 180 24.60 -20.98 24.93
CA ALA A 180 23.15 -20.80 24.82
C ALA A 180 22.73 -19.35 24.93
N VAL A 181 21.71 -18.97 24.13
CA VAL A 181 21.12 -17.62 24.13
C VAL A 181 19.60 -17.69 24.28
N THR A 182 19.02 -16.59 24.77
CA THR A 182 17.59 -16.32 24.66
C THR A 182 17.34 -15.29 23.59
N TRP A 183 16.37 -15.58 22.68
CA TRP A 183 16.02 -14.69 21.57
C TRP A 183 14.86 -13.78 21.91
N LYS A 184 14.90 -12.53 21.41
CA LYS A 184 13.84 -11.55 21.53
C LYS A 184 13.63 -10.85 20.17
N VAL A 185 12.38 -10.42 19.92
CA VAL A 185 12.04 -9.54 18.82
C VAL A 185 11.43 -8.28 19.43
N ASP A 186 11.99 -7.11 19.13
CA ASP A 186 11.59 -5.81 19.70
C ASP A 186 11.45 -5.83 21.24
N GLY A 187 12.38 -6.57 21.91
CA GLY A 187 12.38 -6.75 23.35
C GLY A 187 11.44 -7.83 23.87
N ILE A 188 10.56 -8.42 23.05
CA ILE A 188 9.63 -9.46 23.43
C ILE A 188 10.31 -10.82 23.27
N GLN A 189 10.36 -11.64 24.34
CA GLN A 189 10.97 -12.98 24.29
C GLN A 189 10.17 -13.90 23.35
N GLY A 190 10.87 -14.48 22.34
CA GLY A 190 10.25 -15.31 21.31
C GLY A 190 9.42 -14.52 20.28
N GLY A 191 9.17 -13.21 20.50
CA GLY A 191 8.30 -12.40 19.65
C GLY A 191 6.80 -12.66 19.83
N ASN A 192 5.97 -12.16 18.91
CA ASN A 192 4.54 -12.42 18.82
C ASN A 192 4.02 -12.15 17.39
N ALA A 193 2.69 -12.25 17.17
CA ALA A 193 2.09 -12.06 15.85
C ALA A 193 2.30 -10.66 15.24
N ASN A 194 2.51 -9.62 16.07
CA ASN A 194 2.66 -8.23 15.59
C ASN A 194 4.10 -7.89 15.15
N VAL A 195 5.10 -8.51 15.79
CA VAL A 195 6.51 -8.25 15.52
C VAL A 195 7.23 -9.42 14.84
N GLY A 196 6.51 -10.51 14.59
CA GLY A 196 7.05 -11.79 14.15
C GLY A 196 7.50 -12.66 15.30
N VAL A 197 7.78 -13.93 15.03
CA VAL A 197 8.14 -14.96 16.01
C VAL A 197 9.55 -15.47 15.71
N ILE A 198 10.40 -15.60 16.76
CA ILE A 198 11.72 -16.22 16.63
C ILE A 198 11.79 -17.50 17.47
N SER A 199 12.22 -18.59 16.84
CA SER A 199 12.40 -19.88 17.52
C SER A 199 13.64 -19.90 18.42
N ALA A 200 13.74 -20.88 19.31
CA ALA A 200 14.94 -21.09 20.13
C ALA A 200 16.20 -21.33 19.28
N GLY A 201 16.05 -21.85 18.05
CA GLY A 201 17.13 -22.02 17.09
C GLY A 201 17.47 -20.78 16.27
N GLY A 202 16.78 -19.63 16.49
CA GLY A 202 17.05 -18.39 15.79
C GLY A 202 16.34 -18.24 14.42
N LEU A 203 15.42 -19.13 14.07
CA LEU A 203 14.59 -18.96 12.87
C LEU A 203 13.49 -17.92 13.16
N TYR A 204 13.58 -16.79 12.49
CA TYR A 204 12.59 -15.70 12.55
C TYR A 204 11.55 -15.89 11.45
N THR A 205 10.28 -15.92 11.84
CA THR A 205 9.11 -15.88 10.96
C THR A 205 8.52 -14.47 11.04
N PRO A 206 8.46 -13.73 9.93
CA PRO A 206 8.03 -12.33 9.94
C PRO A 206 6.54 -12.18 10.30
N PRO A 207 6.12 -10.98 10.78
CA PRO A 207 4.71 -10.63 10.88
C PRO A 207 4.14 -10.40 9.46
N PRO A 208 2.81 -10.36 9.34
CA PRO A 208 2.18 -10.14 8.04
C PRO A 208 2.25 -8.69 7.53
N GLY A 209 2.81 -7.74 8.27
CA GLY A 209 2.95 -6.32 7.90
C GLY A 209 4.39 -5.90 7.62
N GLU A 210 4.56 -4.79 6.86
CA GLU A 210 5.88 -4.17 6.64
C GLU A 210 6.34 -3.42 7.88
N ALA A 211 7.54 -3.76 8.36
CA ALA A 211 8.21 -3.04 9.44
C ALA A 211 9.70 -3.39 9.51
N ALA A 212 10.46 -2.62 10.29
CA ALA A 212 11.80 -2.99 10.72
C ALA A 212 11.74 -3.47 12.17
N HIS A 213 12.31 -4.65 12.44
CA HIS A 213 12.33 -5.27 13.76
C HIS A 213 13.74 -5.51 14.25
N SER A 214 13.95 -5.35 15.56
CA SER A 214 15.22 -5.66 16.22
C SER A 214 15.22 -7.11 16.71
N ILE A 215 16.18 -7.89 16.25
CA ILE A 215 16.44 -9.25 16.72
C ILE A 215 17.56 -9.19 17.74
N ALA A 216 17.34 -9.69 18.96
CA ALA A 216 18.33 -9.70 20.04
C ALA A 216 18.57 -11.11 20.55
N ALA A 217 19.85 -11.47 20.72
CA ALA A 217 20.30 -12.71 21.38
C ALA A 217 21.03 -12.36 22.67
N THR A 218 20.51 -12.78 23.81
CA THR A 218 21.09 -12.52 25.15
C THR A 218 21.74 -13.81 25.68
N SER A 219 23.00 -13.72 26.14
CA SER A 219 23.71 -14.85 26.71
C SER A 219 22.99 -15.39 27.95
N VAL A 220 22.84 -16.72 28.03
CA VAL A 220 22.30 -17.40 29.22
C VAL A 220 23.30 -17.36 30.37
N GLN A 221 24.60 -17.40 30.09
CA GLN A 221 25.65 -17.36 31.11
C GLN A 221 25.85 -15.98 31.72
N ASP A 222 25.72 -14.90 30.91
CA ASP A 222 25.79 -13.52 31.35
C ASP A 222 24.66 -12.71 30.70
N PRO A 223 23.52 -12.54 31.36
CA PRO A 223 22.37 -11.83 30.81
C PRO A 223 22.59 -10.34 30.53
N THR A 224 23.71 -9.78 30.94
CA THR A 224 24.10 -8.38 30.61
C THR A 224 24.66 -8.26 29.17
N LYS A 225 25.01 -9.39 28.55
CA LYS A 225 25.62 -9.44 27.21
C LYS A 225 24.60 -9.83 26.17
N THR A 226 24.35 -8.92 25.23
CA THR A 226 23.37 -9.06 24.15
C THR A 226 24.00 -8.64 22.82
N GLY A 227 23.79 -9.45 21.79
CA GLY A 227 24.06 -9.11 20.41
C GLY A 227 22.73 -8.78 19.70
N THR A 228 22.74 -7.86 18.72
CA THR A 228 21.55 -7.43 18.00
C THR A 228 21.75 -7.47 16.49
N ALA A 229 20.65 -7.65 15.77
CA ALA A 229 20.54 -7.50 14.33
C ALA A 229 19.24 -6.75 13.97
N ILE A 230 19.15 -6.21 12.77
CA ILE A 230 17.94 -5.57 12.24
C ILE A 230 17.41 -6.39 11.08
N VAL A 231 16.11 -6.71 11.08
CA VAL A 231 15.42 -7.29 9.94
C VAL A 231 14.38 -6.30 9.43
N THR A 232 14.42 -5.99 8.14
CA THR A 232 13.41 -5.19 7.45
C THR A 232 12.49 -6.14 6.69
N VAL A 233 11.21 -6.14 7.07
CA VAL A 233 10.16 -6.93 6.42
C VAL A 233 9.43 -6.04 5.42
N ARG A 234 9.23 -6.54 4.19
CA ARG A 234 8.50 -5.86 3.12
C ARG A 234 7.47 -6.81 2.53
N PHE A 235 6.44 -6.25 1.85
CA PHE A 235 5.61 -7.10 1.00
C PHE A 235 6.46 -7.69 -0.14
N PRO A 236 6.14 -8.92 -0.59
CA PRO A 236 6.82 -9.47 -1.77
C PRO A 236 6.63 -8.52 -2.96
N PRO A 237 7.67 -8.23 -3.75
CA PRO A 237 7.49 -7.49 -4.98
C PRO A 237 6.53 -8.27 -5.89
N PRO A 238 5.63 -7.59 -6.64
CA PRO A 238 4.81 -8.25 -7.63
C PRO A 238 5.73 -8.99 -8.62
N LEU A 239 5.38 -10.23 -8.92
CA LEU A 239 5.94 -10.93 -10.06
C LEU A 239 5.70 -10.01 -11.26
N THR A 240 6.70 -9.77 -12.10
CA THR A 240 6.72 -8.77 -13.16
C THR A 240 5.41 -8.79 -13.96
N GLY A 241 4.50 -7.83 -13.66
CA GLY A 241 3.26 -7.62 -14.37
C GLY A 241 2.18 -8.64 -14.07
N TYR A 242 1.42 -8.45 -12.98
CA TYR A 242 0.16 -9.18 -12.81
C TYR A 242 -0.71 -9.00 -14.04
N SER A 243 -1.20 -10.10 -14.59
CA SER A 243 -2.12 -10.10 -15.72
C SER A 243 -3.48 -10.65 -15.32
N GLY A 244 -4.53 -10.19 -15.99
CA GLY A 244 -5.88 -10.62 -15.72
C GLY A 244 -6.92 -9.52 -15.94
N VAL A 245 -8.01 -9.58 -15.20
CA VAL A 245 -9.07 -8.56 -15.15
C VAL A 245 -8.88 -7.76 -13.87
N LEU A 246 -8.17 -6.63 -13.96
CA LEU A 246 -7.68 -5.86 -12.81
C LEU A 246 -8.58 -4.66 -12.46
N THR A 247 -9.54 -4.33 -13.30
CA THR A 247 -10.49 -3.21 -13.15
C THR A 247 -11.81 -3.53 -13.81
N SER A 248 -12.85 -2.78 -13.45
CA SER A 248 -14.16 -2.89 -14.08
C SER A 248 -14.07 -2.74 -15.59
N HIS A 249 -14.80 -3.60 -16.29
CA HIS A 249 -14.87 -3.60 -17.75
C HIS A 249 -13.48 -3.72 -18.42
N ASN A 250 -12.57 -4.42 -17.73
CA ASN A 250 -11.28 -5.00 -18.12
C ASN A 250 -10.13 -4.00 -18.30
N ASP A 251 -10.39 -2.73 -18.64
CA ASP A 251 -9.36 -1.70 -18.82
C ASP A 251 -9.87 -0.29 -18.48
N ASN A 252 -8.96 0.71 -18.47
CA ASN A 252 -9.30 2.09 -18.16
C ASN A 252 -10.11 2.81 -19.26
N ALA A 253 -10.11 2.29 -20.47
CA ALA A 253 -10.97 2.76 -21.55
C ALA A 253 -12.40 2.19 -21.46
N ARG A 254 -12.60 1.20 -20.60
CA ARG A 254 -13.86 0.49 -20.36
C ARG A 254 -14.33 -0.29 -21.58
N THR A 255 -13.40 -0.92 -22.30
CA THR A 255 -13.72 -1.69 -23.52
C THR A 255 -14.46 -2.99 -23.25
N GLY A 256 -14.39 -3.55 -22.06
CA GLY A 256 -15.04 -4.82 -21.70
C GLY A 256 -14.42 -6.06 -22.35
N GLN A 257 -13.25 -5.93 -23.00
CA GLN A 257 -12.62 -7.03 -23.72
C GLN A 257 -11.48 -7.68 -22.93
N TYR A 258 -11.46 -9.01 -22.88
CA TYR A 258 -10.35 -9.82 -22.43
C TYR A 258 -9.79 -10.61 -23.62
N ARG A 259 -8.65 -10.17 -24.17
CA ARG A 259 -8.06 -10.68 -25.42
C ARG A 259 -7.06 -11.82 -25.23
N GLN A 260 -6.93 -12.33 -24.01
CA GLN A 260 -6.00 -13.41 -23.65
C GLN A 260 -6.72 -14.74 -23.37
N GLU A 261 -7.99 -14.86 -23.79
CA GLU A 261 -8.77 -16.09 -23.62
C GLU A 261 -8.43 -17.11 -24.69
N THR A 262 -7.74 -18.16 -24.32
CA THR A 262 -7.28 -19.20 -25.25
C THR A 262 -8.06 -20.49 -25.16
N VAL A 263 -8.91 -20.66 -24.14
CA VAL A 263 -9.65 -21.91 -23.85
C VAL A 263 -11.07 -21.86 -24.37
N LEU A 264 -11.82 -20.78 -24.06
CA LEU A 264 -13.21 -20.63 -24.48
C LEU A 264 -13.28 -20.12 -25.92
N THR A 265 -14.01 -20.87 -26.74
CA THR A 265 -14.20 -20.56 -28.16
C THR A 265 -15.68 -20.69 -28.56
N PRO A 266 -16.15 -20.04 -29.63
CA PRO A 266 -17.52 -20.28 -30.16
C PRO A 266 -17.82 -21.73 -30.46
N ALA A 267 -16.81 -22.56 -30.66
CA ALA A 267 -16.99 -23.99 -30.95
C ALA A 267 -17.28 -24.83 -29.71
N ASN A 268 -16.72 -24.48 -28.54
CA ASN A 268 -16.83 -25.27 -27.31
C ASN A 268 -17.76 -24.68 -26.24
N VAL A 269 -18.20 -23.42 -26.37
CA VAL A 269 -19.17 -22.79 -25.46
C VAL A 269 -20.60 -23.20 -25.92
N ARG A 270 -21.02 -24.38 -25.48
CA ARG A 270 -22.33 -24.99 -25.78
C ARG A 270 -22.84 -25.75 -24.56
N SER A 271 -24.15 -25.91 -24.41
CA SER A 271 -24.74 -26.56 -23.22
C SER A 271 -24.26 -28.00 -22.95
N ALA A 272 -23.75 -28.70 -24.00
CA ALA A 272 -23.17 -30.03 -23.85
C ALA A 272 -21.72 -30.04 -23.31
N THR A 273 -20.96 -28.97 -23.51
CA THR A 273 -19.53 -28.90 -23.20
C THR A 273 -19.15 -27.75 -22.26
N PHE A 274 -20.11 -26.86 -21.97
CA PHE A 274 -19.92 -25.70 -21.11
C PHE A 274 -21.06 -25.58 -20.11
N GLY A 275 -20.79 -25.21 -18.88
CA GLY A 275 -21.78 -25.02 -17.84
C GLY A 275 -21.15 -24.59 -16.51
N LYS A 276 -21.96 -24.56 -15.43
CA LYS A 276 -21.50 -24.27 -14.09
C LYS A 276 -20.64 -25.42 -13.57
N VAL A 277 -19.41 -25.10 -13.16
CA VAL A 277 -18.44 -26.08 -12.64
C VAL A 277 -18.38 -26.09 -11.11
N PHE A 278 -18.44 -24.91 -10.48
CA PHE A 278 -18.50 -24.78 -9.00
C PHE A 278 -19.06 -23.42 -8.61
N SER A 279 -19.18 -23.18 -7.31
CA SER A 279 -19.52 -21.87 -6.74
C SER A 279 -18.88 -21.68 -5.37
N TYR A 280 -18.67 -20.43 -4.98
CA TYR A 280 -18.17 -20.01 -3.68
C TYR A 280 -19.27 -19.26 -2.93
N PRO A 281 -19.59 -19.65 -1.67
CA PRO A 281 -20.48 -18.86 -0.83
C PRO A 281 -19.76 -17.61 -0.34
N VAL A 282 -20.49 -16.50 -0.25
CA VAL A 282 -20.03 -15.23 0.33
C VAL A 282 -21.11 -14.65 1.25
N ASP A 283 -20.73 -13.72 2.11
CA ASP A 283 -21.60 -13.18 3.17
C ASP A 283 -22.59 -12.09 2.73
N GLY A 284 -22.52 -11.61 1.49
CA GLY A 284 -23.35 -10.50 1.01
C GLY A 284 -23.66 -10.58 -0.47
N PHE A 285 -24.37 -9.58 -0.98
CA PHE A 285 -24.65 -9.47 -2.42
C PHE A 285 -23.43 -8.98 -3.18
N VAL A 286 -23.17 -9.58 -4.35
CA VAL A 286 -22.03 -9.25 -5.21
C VAL A 286 -22.47 -8.29 -6.32
N TYR A 287 -22.41 -6.98 -6.05
CA TYR A 287 -22.62 -5.93 -7.07
C TYR A 287 -21.36 -5.63 -7.87
N ALA A 288 -20.23 -5.67 -7.21
CA ALA A 288 -18.92 -5.45 -7.80
C ALA A 288 -18.59 -6.52 -8.86
N GLN A 289 -18.01 -6.14 -9.97
CA GLN A 289 -17.47 -7.11 -10.92
C GLN A 289 -16.34 -7.90 -10.23
N PRO A 290 -16.34 -9.24 -10.25
CA PRO A 290 -15.23 -10.03 -9.76
C PRO A 290 -13.94 -9.69 -10.52
N LEU A 291 -12.80 -9.56 -9.83
CA LEU A 291 -11.51 -9.32 -10.48
C LEU A 291 -10.71 -10.62 -10.50
N TYR A 292 -9.91 -10.82 -11.55
CA TYR A 292 -9.10 -12.02 -11.73
C TYR A 292 -7.63 -11.65 -11.91
N VAL A 293 -6.74 -12.38 -11.24
CA VAL A 293 -5.28 -12.23 -11.37
C VAL A 293 -4.65 -13.61 -11.48
N SER A 294 -3.80 -13.82 -12.50
CA SER A 294 -3.02 -15.06 -12.64
C SER A 294 -1.77 -15.02 -11.77
N ASP A 295 -1.30 -16.21 -11.40
CA ASP A 295 0.02 -16.46 -10.82
C ASP A 295 0.34 -15.61 -9.57
N VAL A 296 -0.64 -15.43 -8.69
CA VAL A 296 -0.45 -14.73 -7.40
C VAL A 296 0.23 -15.68 -6.41
N LEU A 297 1.34 -15.25 -5.84
CA LEU A 297 2.05 -16.03 -4.82
C LEU A 297 1.37 -15.86 -3.46
N ILE A 298 0.67 -16.90 -2.99
CA ILE A 298 0.01 -16.94 -1.68
C ILE A 298 0.52 -18.14 -0.88
N ALA A 299 0.96 -17.91 0.35
CA ALA A 299 1.49 -18.96 1.24
C ALA A 299 2.58 -19.84 0.60
N GLY A 300 3.38 -19.25 -0.31
CA GLY A 300 4.49 -19.94 -0.99
C GLY A 300 4.08 -20.76 -2.22
N GLN A 301 2.81 -20.68 -2.65
CA GLN A 301 2.30 -21.35 -3.86
C GLN A 301 1.71 -20.34 -4.83
N LEU A 302 1.84 -20.60 -6.13
CA LEU A 302 1.22 -19.79 -7.18
C LEU A 302 -0.25 -20.23 -7.36
N HIS A 303 -1.15 -19.25 -7.35
CA HIS A 303 -2.59 -19.42 -7.54
C HIS A 303 -3.11 -18.48 -8.62
N ASN A 304 -4.03 -18.94 -9.42
CA ASN A 304 -4.95 -18.07 -10.12
C ASN A 304 -6.01 -17.63 -9.10
N VAL A 305 -6.22 -16.33 -8.96
CA VAL A 305 -7.06 -15.80 -7.89
C VAL A 305 -8.22 -14.99 -8.45
N VAL A 306 -9.43 -15.24 -7.95
CA VAL A 306 -10.58 -14.38 -8.15
C VAL A 306 -10.91 -13.61 -6.87
N PHE A 307 -10.95 -12.28 -6.97
CA PHE A 307 -11.29 -11.37 -5.88
C PHE A 307 -12.76 -10.98 -5.96
N VAL A 308 -13.47 -11.10 -4.84
CA VAL A 308 -14.91 -10.82 -4.73
C VAL A 308 -15.17 -9.85 -3.61
N ALA A 309 -15.85 -8.74 -3.89
CA ALA A 309 -16.28 -7.76 -2.90
C ALA A 309 -17.79 -7.81 -2.71
N THR A 310 -18.27 -7.65 -1.47
CA THR A 310 -19.69 -7.82 -1.11
C THR A 310 -20.27 -6.59 -0.43
N GLU A 311 -21.61 -6.46 -0.50
CA GLU A 311 -22.33 -5.46 0.30
C GLU A 311 -22.23 -5.68 1.81
N HIS A 312 -21.73 -6.84 2.26
CA HIS A 312 -21.40 -7.08 3.67
C HIS A 312 -20.03 -6.52 4.09
N ASN A 313 -19.45 -5.62 3.28
CA ASN A 313 -18.13 -5.03 3.52
C ASN A 313 -17.00 -6.08 3.62
N SER A 314 -17.10 -7.16 2.85
CA SER A 314 -16.08 -8.21 2.78
C SER A 314 -15.38 -8.22 1.43
N VAL A 315 -14.08 -8.57 1.45
CA VAL A 315 -13.30 -8.91 0.26
C VAL A 315 -12.73 -10.32 0.45
N TYR A 316 -12.99 -11.17 -0.52
CA TYR A 316 -12.51 -12.54 -0.60
C TYR A 316 -11.49 -12.70 -1.71
N ALA A 317 -10.47 -13.52 -1.49
CA ALA A 317 -9.62 -14.09 -2.52
C ALA A 317 -9.86 -15.60 -2.58
N PHE A 318 -10.42 -16.09 -3.67
CA PHE A 318 -10.62 -17.51 -3.88
C PHE A 318 -9.65 -18.04 -4.93
N ASP A 319 -9.30 -19.32 -4.82
CA ASP A 319 -8.62 -20.02 -5.90
C ASP A 319 -9.53 -20.07 -7.13
N ALA A 320 -9.11 -19.44 -8.22
CA ALA A 320 -9.92 -19.31 -9.42
C ALA A 320 -10.10 -20.65 -10.17
N ASP A 321 -9.30 -21.66 -9.86
CA ASP A 321 -9.36 -22.98 -10.49
C ASP A 321 -10.24 -23.99 -9.74
N GLY A 322 -10.76 -23.60 -8.56
CA GLY A 322 -11.69 -24.42 -7.80
C GLY A 322 -11.02 -25.52 -6.96
N SER A 323 -9.73 -25.37 -6.68
CA SER A 323 -8.97 -26.36 -5.89
C SER A 323 -9.40 -26.46 -4.43
N SER A 324 -10.03 -25.40 -3.90
CA SER A 324 -10.54 -25.32 -2.52
C SER A 324 -11.85 -24.58 -2.45
N GLY A 325 -12.78 -25.05 -1.62
CA GLY A 325 -14.02 -24.34 -1.31
C GLY A 325 -13.87 -23.21 -0.29
N THR A 326 -12.70 -23.10 0.36
CA THR A 326 -12.38 -22.05 1.31
C THR A 326 -11.60 -20.93 0.64
N PRO A 327 -11.78 -19.65 1.04
CA PRO A 327 -10.98 -18.57 0.50
C PRO A 327 -9.52 -18.72 0.89
N LEU A 328 -8.60 -18.31 0.01
CA LEU A 328 -7.17 -18.19 0.28
C LEU A 328 -6.93 -17.14 1.37
N TRP A 329 -7.69 -16.07 1.33
CA TRP A 329 -7.84 -15.11 2.42
C TRP A 329 -9.20 -14.39 2.34
N HIS A 330 -9.63 -13.86 3.48
CA HIS A 330 -10.84 -13.07 3.65
C HIS A 330 -10.56 -11.86 4.52
N ARG A 331 -11.07 -10.69 4.11
CA ARG A 331 -11.00 -9.45 4.88
C ARG A 331 -12.38 -8.85 5.02
N SER A 332 -12.78 -8.56 6.26
CA SER A 332 -13.98 -7.79 6.59
C SER A 332 -13.60 -6.39 7.06
N PHE A 333 -14.40 -5.39 6.67
CA PHE A 333 -14.27 -3.99 7.11
C PHE A 333 -15.32 -3.59 8.15
N ILE A 334 -16.07 -4.53 8.68
CA ILE A 334 -16.95 -4.29 9.83
C ILE A 334 -16.31 -4.82 11.12
N ASP A 335 -16.64 -4.15 12.23
CA ASP A 335 -16.26 -4.54 13.60
C ASP A 335 -17.42 -4.24 14.53
N PRO A 336 -18.44 -5.12 14.58
CA PRO A 336 -19.65 -4.91 15.38
C PRO A 336 -19.37 -4.74 16.87
N ALA A 337 -18.29 -5.33 17.39
CA ALA A 337 -17.89 -5.18 18.79
C ALA A 337 -17.49 -3.74 19.12
N ASN A 338 -16.96 -3.00 18.14
CA ASN A 338 -16.61 -1.59 18.24
C ASN A 338 -17.64 -0.67 17.54
N GLY A 339 -18.84 -1.17 17.23
CA GLY A 339 -19.93 -0.38 16.66
C GLY A 339 -19.81 -0.09 15.17
N ILE A 340 -18.90 -0.76 14.44
CA ILE A 340 -18.72 -0.59 12.99
C ILE A 340 -19.48 -1.69 12.26
N THR A 341 -20.52 -1.31 11.51
CA THR A 341 -21.41 -2.23 10.78
C THR A 341 -21.58 -1.81 9.33
N THR A 342 -22.19 -2.66 8.51
CA THR A 342 -22.78 -2.24 7.23
C THR A 342 -23.86 -1.18 7.47
N VAL A 343 -24.25 -0.45 6.42
CA VAL A 343 -25.32 0.54 6.53
C VAL A 343 -26.66 -0.14 6.21
N PRO A 344 -27.61 -0.20 7.16
CA PRO A 344 -28.98 -0.62 6.85
C PRO A 344 -29.56 0.26 5.73
N PHE A 345 -30.19 -0.33 4.73
CA PHE A 345 -30.70 0.45 3.58
C PHE A 345 -31.72 1.53 4.00
N GLN A 346 -32.46 1.29 5.10
CA GLN A 346 -33.40 2.24 5.67
C GLN A 346 -32.74 3.56 6.11
N ASP A 347 -31.50 3.48 6.62
CA ASP A 347 -30.76 4.62 7.17
C ASP A 347 -30.48 5.68 6.10
N THR A 348 -30.35 5.28 4.83
CA THR A 348 -30.09 6.23 3.73
C THR A 348 -31.22 7.25 3.52
N ALA A 349 -32.43 6.92 3.95
CA ALA A 349 -33.62 7.76 3.82
C ALA A 349 -34.15 8.24 5.18
N SER A 350 -33.97 7.44 6.22
CA SER A 350 -34.53 7.69 7.56
C SER A 350 -33.53 7.30 8.65
N PRO A 351 -32.35 7.94 8.70
CA PRO A 351 -31.35 7.59 9.69
C PRO A 351 -31.83 7.91 11.10
N PRO A 352 -31.53 7.04 12.08
CA PRO A 352 -31.88 7.30 13.48
C PRO A 352 -31.31 8.62 13.99
N GLY A 353 -32.17 9.49 14.55
CA GLY A 353 -31.75 10.77 15.13
C GLY A 353 -31.25 11.81 14.12
N TYR A 354 -31.46 11.62 12.82
CA TYR A 354 -31.01 12.56 11.81
C TYR A 354 -31.76 13.89 11.87
N THR A 355 -31.01 14.98 12.05
CA THR A 355 -31.51 16.36 12.07
C THR A 355 -30.97 17.19 10.90
N GLY A 356 -30.23 16.59 9.99
CA GLY A 356 -29.62 17.25 8.84
C GLY A 356 -30.63 17.64 7.76
N PRO A 357 -30.18 18.34 6.70
CA PRO A 357 -31.06 18.79 5.62
C PRO A 357 -31.58 17.62 4.77
N GLY A 358 -32.82 17.76 4.28
CA GLY A 358 -33.44 16.87 3.32
C GLY A 358 -34.59 16.03 3.87
N PRO A 359 -35.39 15.42 2.98
CA PRO A 359 -36.57 14.65 3.39
C PRO A 359 -36.17 13.34 4.08
N VAL A 360 -37.01 12.96 5.06
CA VAL A 360 -37.05 11.61 5.60
C VAL A 360 -38.09 10.82 4.80
N ILE A 361 -37.74 9.67 4.24
CA ILE A 361 -38.64 8.79 3.50
C ILE A 361 -38.96 7.59 4.39
N PRO A 362 -40.18 7.47 4.92
CA PRO A 362 -40.55 6.29 5.70
C PRO A 362 -40.35 4.99 4.91
N GLY A 363 -39.74 3.97 5.53
CA GLY A 363 -39.47 2.68 4.89
C GLY A 363 -38.13 2.58 4.16
N GLY A 364 -37.39 3.69 4.03
CA GLY A 364 -36.06 3.68 3.45
C GLY A 364 -35.99 3.70 1.93
N CYS A 365 -34.79 3.64 1.40
CA CYS A 365 -34.52 3.52 -0.04
C CYS A 365 -34.19 2.06 -0.39
N GLY A 366 -35.12 1.36 -1.04
CA GLY A 366 -34.94 -0.02 -1.47
C GLY A 366 -34.00 -0.20 -2.68
N ASP A 367 -33.18 0.79 -3.01
CA ASP A 367 -32.24 0.72 -4.15
C ASP A 367 -31.17 -0.35 -3.94
N LEU A 368 -30.60 -0.43 -2.76
CA LEU A 368 -29.69 -1.49 -2.31
C LEU A 368 -30.27 -2.14 -1.06
N THR A 369 -30.57 -3.44 -1.12
CA THR A 369 -31.14 -4.22 0.00
C THR A 369 -30.38 -5.54 0.12
N PRO A 370 -30.26 -6.12 1.34
CA PRO A 370 -30.79 -5.64 2.63
C PRO A 370 -29.89 -4.60 3.32
N GLU A 371 -28.68 -4.43 2.87
CA GLU A 371 -27.60 -3.59 3.46
C GLU A 371 -26.74 -2.95 2.38
N ILE A 372 -25.93 -1.97 2.77
CA ILE A 372 -25.02 -1.25 1.91
C ILE A 372 -23.60 -1.33 2.49
N GLY A 373 -22.66 -1.74 1.65
CA GLY A 373 -21.25 -1.89 1.99
C GLY A 373 -20.34 -1.54 0.81
N ILE A 374 -19.76 -2.57 0.15
CA ILE A 374 -18.93 -2.38 -1.05
C ILE A 374 -19.81 -2.61 -2.28
N THR A 375 -20.24 -1.52 -2.91
CA THR A 375 -21.08 -1.56 -4.13
C THR A 375 -20.26 -1.44 -5.40
N GLY A 376 -19.32 -0.48 -5.45
CA GLY A 376 -18.47 -0.23 -6.61
C GLY A 376 -17.38 -1.27 -6.79
N THR A 377 -17.06 -1.62 -8.03
CA THR A 377 -15.97 -2.57 -8.35
C THR A 377 -14.63 -2.02 -7.89
N PRO A 378 -13.82 -2.80 -7.16
CA PRO A 378 -12.44 -2.46 -6.80
C PRO A 378 -11.54 -2.30 -8.03
N VAL A 379 -10.29 -1.86 -7.79
CA VAL A 379 -9.25 -1.84 -8.82
C VAL A 379 -7.93 -2.37 -8.24
N ILE A 380 -7.17 -3.12 -9.05
CA ILE A 380 -5.87 -3.66 -8.68
C ILE A 380 -4.78 -2.93 -9.46
N ASP A 381 -3.76 -2.44 -8.74
CA ASP A 381 -2.53 -1.93 -9.34
C ASP A 381 -1.62 -3.11 -9.73
N PRO A 382 -1.38 -3.33 -11.04
CA PRO A 382 -0.51 -4.42 -11.48
C PRO A 382 0.95 -4.24 -11.08
N ALA A 383 1.38 -3.00 -10.83
CA ALA A 383 2.78 -2.71 -10.50
C ALA A 383 3.11 -2.99 -9.03
N THR A 384 2.15 -2.83 -8.13
CA THR A 384 2.37 -2.96 -6.68
C THR A 384 1.64 -4.15 -6.05
N GLY A 385 0.71 -4.80 -6.78
CA GLY A 385 -0.18 -5.80 -6.21
C GLY A 385 -1.10 -5.23 -5.13
N THR A 386 -1.53 -3.97 -5.29
CA THR A 386 -2.45 -3.32 -4.36
C THR A 386 -3.88 -3.35 -4.88
N LEU A 387 -4.80 -3.88 -4.10
CA LEU A 387 -6.24 -3.80 -4.35
C LEU A 387 -6.79 -2.59 -3.60
N TYR A 388 -7.41 -1.66 -4.35
CA TYR A 388 -8.12 -0.51 -3.79
C TYR A 388 -9.62 -0.79 -3.79
N VAL A 389 -10.27 -0.49 -2.67
CA VAL A 389 -11.71 -0.71 -2.49
C VAL A 389 -12.31 0.36 -1.58
N VAL A 390 -13.55 0.76 -1.84
CA VAL A 390 -14.30 1.67 -0.97
C VAL A 390 -15.38 0.89 -0.23
N ALA A 391 -15.31 0.93 1.11
CA ALA A 391 -16.33 0.37 1.99
C ALA A 391 -17.18 1.48 2.60
N LYS A 392 -18.51 1.28 2.68
CA LYS A 392 -19.43 2.17 3.37
C LYS A 392 -19.83 1.57 4.70
N THR A 393 -19.60 2.30 5.80
CA THR A 393 -19.89 1.83 7.16
C THR A 393 -20.83 2.77 7.90
N ARG A 394 -21.57 2.19 8.85
CA ARG A 394 -22.25 2.86 9.95
C ARG A 394 -21.41 2.69 11.21
N GLU A 395 -20.98 3.79 11.82
CA GLU A 395 -20.07 3.80 12.95
C GLU A 395 -20.78 4.42 14.17
N VAL A 396 -20.90 3.66 15.25
CA VAL A 396 -21.58 4.07 16.49
C VAL A 396 -20.58 4.20 17.61
N SER A 397 -20.50 5.39 18.22
CA SER A 397 -19.68 5.67 19.39
C SER A 397 -20.52 6.38 20.46
N GLY A 398 -20.94 5.66 21.47
CA GLY A 398 -21.89 6.14 22.47
C GLY A 398 -23.25 6.50 21.83
N ALA A 399 -23.69 7.75 21.93
CA ALA A 399 -24.90 8.26 21.30
C ALA A 399 -24.70 8.77 19.85
N ASN A 400 -23.46 8.85 19.38
CA ASN A 400 -23.16 9.39 18.06
C ASN A 400 -23.21 8.28 17.00
N VAL A 401 -23.86 8.59 15.87
CA VAL A 401 -23.90 7.73 14.69
C VAL A 401 -23.30 8.48 13.52
N ALA A 402 -22.26 7.93 12.91
CA ALA A 402 -21.63 8.44 11.69
C ALA A 402 -21.81 7.44 10.54
N TYR A 403 -21.79 7.95 9.31
CA TYR A 403 -21.80 7.17 8.09
C TYR A 403 -20.57 7.57 7.28
N GLU A 404 -19.72 6.60 6.98
CA GLU A 404 -18.43 6.85 6.37
C GLU A 404 -18.23 6.03 5.11
N HIS A 405 -17.65 6.63 4.09
CA HIS A 405 -16.96 5.90 3.02
C HIS A 405 -15.47 5.92 3.33
N ARG A 406 -14.85 4.74 3.30
CA ARG A 406 -13.41 4.62 3.53
C ARG A 406 -12.73 3.95 2.35
N LEU A 407 -11.67 4.59 1.84
CA LEU A 407 -10.80 4.01 0.83
C LEU A 407 -9.76 3.11 1.51
N HIS A 408 -9.76 1.85 1.15
CA HIS A 408 -8.80 0.86 1.61
C HIS A 408 -7.84 0.48 0.50
N ALA A 409 -6.58 0.27 0.87
CA ALA A 409 -5.53 -0.30 0.03
C ALA A 409 -5.04 -1.58 0.69
N MET A 410 -5.08 -2.70 -0.02
CA MET A 410 -4.74 -4.02 0.50
C MET A 410 -3.73 -4.73 -0.39
N ASP A 411 -2.88 -5.52 0.21
CA ASP A 411 -2.00 -6.43 -0.50
C ASP A 411 -2.80 -7.64 -1.03
N ILE A 412 -2.71 -7.93 -2.33
CA ILE A 412 -3.49 -9.02 -2.95
C ILE A 412 -3.03 -10.42 -2.53
N THR A 413 -1.81 -10.57 -2.01
CA THR A 413 -1.27 -11.87 -1.59
C THR A 413 -1.71 -12.25 -0.19
N THR A 414 -2.00 -11.26 0.66
CA THR A 414 -2.28 -11.47 2.09
C THR A 414 -3.63 -10.93 2.57
N GLY A 415 -4.27 -10.06 1.81
CA GLY A 415 -5.46 -9.33 2.24
C GLY A 415 -5.21 -8.29 3.33
N ILE A 416 -3.93 -7.98 3.64
CA ILE A 416 -3.59 -7.06 4.71
C ILE A 416 -3.60 -5.62 4.20
N SER A 417 -4.07 -4.73 5.06
CA SER A 417 -4.09 -3.30 4.79
C SER A 417 -2.69 -2.73 4.64
N ARG A 418 -2.46 -1.96 3.58
CA ARG A 418 -1.25 -1.17 3.37
C ARG A 418 -1.28 0.10 4.23
N PRO A 419 -0.13 0.75 4.47
CA PRO A 419 -0.07 2.03 5.18
C PRO A 419 -1.03 3.07 4.59
N GLY A 420 -1.72 3.83 5.44
CA GLY A 420 -2.72 4.82 5.03
C GLY A 420 -4.11 4.24 4.71
N SER A 421 -4.27 2.90 4.64
CA SER A 421 -5.55 2.22 4.38
C SER A 421 -6.62 2.58 5.43
N GLY A 422 -7.89 2.63 4.98
CA GLY A 422 -9.02 3.04 5.82
C GLY A 422 -9.21 4.57 5.83
N ARG A 423 -8.66 5.28 4.84
CA ARG A 423 -8.83 6.75 4.68
C ARG A 423 -10.30 7.11 4.54
N ALA A 424 -10.85 7.87 5.48
CA ALA A 424 -12.19 8.45 5.35
C ALA A 424 -12.24 9.41 4.15
N LEU A 425 -13.25 9.26 3.31
CA LEU A 425 -13.45 10.10 2.13
C LEU A 425 -14.13 11.38 2.54
N GLN A 426 -13.41 12.47 2.50
CA GLN A 426 -13.88 13.81 2.82
C GLN A 426 -13.47 14.77 1.71
N ALA A 427 -14.34 15.69 1.36
CA ALA A 427 -14.06 16.71 0.37
C ALA A 427 -14.92 17.96 0.59
N SER A 428 -14.42 19.08 0.11
CA SER A 428 -15.17 20.32 -0.01
C SER A 428 -14.78 21.04 -1.29
N VAL A 429 -15.73 21.74 -1.91
CA VAL A 429 -15.49 22.61 -3.06
C VAL A 429 -16.19 23.94 -2.85
N PRO A 430 -15.71 25.04 -3.43
CA PRO A 430 -16.44 26.32 -3.40
C PRO A 430 -17.86 26.20 -3.97
N GLY A 431 -18.85 26.72 -3.25
CA GLY A 431 -20.23 26.66 -3.67
C GLY A 431 -21.24 26.90 -2.55
N THR A 432 -22.53 26.87 -2.90
CA THR A 432 -23.63 27.17 -2.00
C THR A 432 -24.64 26.03 -1.83
N THR A 433 -24.52 24.95 -2.62
CA THR A 433 -25.40 23.77 -2.54
C THR A 433 -25.30 23.11 -1.16
N LEU A 434 -26.40 22.63 -0.62
CA LEU A 434 -26.39 21.86 0.64
C LEU A 434 -25.91 20.40 0.43
N PRO A 435 -25.21 19.81 1.43
CA PRO A 435 -24.78 20.45 2.67
C PRO A 435 -23.57 21.35 2.45
N ASN A 436 -23.53 22.49 3.14
CA ASN A 436 -22.42 23.43 3.08
C ASN A 436 -21.93 23.81 4.50
N ASP A 437 -20.76 24.42 4.58
CA ASP A 437 -20.12 24.84 5.83
C ASP A 437 -20.55 26.25 6.31
N GLY A 438 -21.45 26.92 5.61
CA GLY A 438 -21.85 28.32 5.85
C GLY A 438 -20.77 29.34 5.47
N ASN A 439 -19.61 28.94 5.01
CA ASN A 439 -18.47 29.79 4.62
C ASN A 439 -18.20 29.74 3.10
N GLY A 440 -19.17 29.23 2.32
CA GLY A 440 -19.07 29.18 0.88
C GLY A 440 -18.48 27.92 0.30
N ASN A 441 -18.45 26.80 1.05
CA ASN A 441 -18.03 25.50 0.54
C ASN A 441 -19.14 24.47 0.67
N VAL A 442 -19.35 23.69 -0.39
CA VAL A 442 -20.18 22.47 -0.39
C VAL A 442 -19.37 21.32 0.20
N LEU A 443 -20.00 20.57 1.10
CA LEU A 443 -19.35 19.45 1.78
C LEU A 443 -19.80 18.11 1.19
N PHE A 444 -18.85 17.18 1.06
CA PHE A 444 -19.17 15.77 0.78
C PHE A 444 -19.87 15.13 1.98
N GLN A 445 -20.99 14.44 1.76
CA GLN A 445 -21.77 13.80 2.82
C GLN A 445 -21.99 12.32 2.52
N SER A 446 -21.28 11.44 3.22
CA SER A 446 -21.32 9.98 3.00
C SER A 446 -22.70 9.37 3.10
N LEU A 447 -23.56 9.83 4.02
CA LEU A 447 -24.89 9.23 4.21
C LEU A 447 -25.71 9.17 2.91
N ARG A 448 -25.79 10.29 2.17
CA ARG A 448 -26.63 10.43 0.98
C ARG A 448 -25.95 9.97 -0.31
N GLN A 449 -24.64 9.87 -0.29
CA GLN A 449 -23.87 9.49 -1.47
C GLN A 449 -23.82 7.96 -1.63
N ASN A 450 -23.96 7.51 -2.86
CA ASN A 450 -23.82 6.12 -3.27
C ASN A 450 -22.55 5.99 -4.12
N GLN A 451 -21.60 5.18 -3.65
CA GLN A 451 -20.39 4.83 -4.41
C GLN A 451 -20.73 3.66 -5.34
N ARG A 452 -21.54 3.91 -6.38
CA ARG A 452 -22.03 2.90 -7.33
C ARG A 452 -21.04 2.61 -8.44
N ALA A 453 -20.39 3.66 -8.96
CA ALA A 453 -19.41 3.57 -10.03
C ALA A 453 -18.15 2.81 -9.57
N ALA A 454 -17.58 2.00 -10.45
CA ALA A 454 -16.31 1.33 -10.22
C ALA A 454 -15.18 2.33 -9.95
N LEU A 455 -14.17 1.91 -9.20
CA LEU A 455 -12.95 2.68 -9.02
C LEU A 455 -12.15 2.76 -10.33
N LEU A 456 -11.41 3.84 -10.49
CA LEU A 456 -10.47 4.03 -11.58
C LEU A 456 -9.07 4.27 -11.00
N LEU A 457 -8.09 3.47 -11.42
CA LEU A 457 -6.67 3.71 -11.18
C LEU A 457 -6.00 4.08 -12.48
N SER A 458 -5.50 5.30 -12.57
CA SER A 458 -4.78 5.77 -13.76
C SER A 458 -3.59 6.64 -13.36
N ASN A 459 -2.40 6.29 -13.87
CA ASN A 459 -1.18 7.07 -13.68
C ASN A 459 -0.90 7.43 -12.21
N GLY A 460 -1.09 6.48 -11.28
CA GLY A 460 -0.85 6.65 -9.85
C GLY A 460 -1.94 7.43 -9.09
N VAL A 461 -3.12 7.63 -9.69
CA VAL A 461 -4.27 8.28 -9.07
C VAL A 461 -5.46 7.33 -8.99
N VAL A 462 -6.03 7.17 -7.80
CA VAL A 462 -7.31 6.47 -7.58
C VAL A 462 -8.42 7.50 -7.61
N SER A 463 -9.38 7.35 -8.53
CA SER A 463 -10.57 8.20 -8.63
C SER A 463 -11.82 7.45 -8.19
N VAL A 464 -12.65 8.10 -7.37
CA VAL A 464 -13.88 7.56 -6.79
C VAL A 464 -15.04 8.46 -7.16
N ALA A 465 -16.06 7.94 -7.84
CA ALA A 465 -17.23 8.70 -8.27
C ALA A 465 -18.48 8.32 -7.47
N PHE A 466 -19.38 9.29 -7.28
CA PHE A 466 -20.56 9.15 -6.44
C PHE A 466 -21.83 9.65 -7.10
N SER A 467 -22.92 8.97 -6.76
CA SER A 467 -24.29 9.39 -7.03
C SER A 467 -25.10 9.40 -5.72
N SER A 468 -26.40 9.15 -5.77
CA SER A 468 -27.29 9.13 -4.61
C SER A 468 -27.94 7.76 -4.36
N HIS A 469 -28.57 7.63 -3.20
CA HIS A 469 -29.55 6.58 -2.92
C HIS A 469 -30.95 7.12 -3.25
N CYS A 470 -31.67 6.49 -4.19
CA CYS A 470 -33.05 6.82 -4.59
C CYS A 470 -33.30 8.32 -4.86
N THR A 471 -32.33 9.07 -5.37
CA THR A 471 -32.43 10.53 -5.58
C THR A 471 -32.83 11.34 -4.33
N ILE A 472 -32.51 10.83 -3.13
CA ILE A 472 -32.84 11.49 -1.85
C ILE A 472 -31.93 12.69 -1.66
N ARG A 473 -32.49 13.90 -1.69
CA ARG A 473 -31.75 15.16 -1.51
C ARG A 473 -31.40 15.45 -0.06
N PRO A 474 -30.34 16.24 0.22
CA PRO A 474 -29.39 16.78 -0.76
C PRO A 474 -28.36 15.72 -1.18
N TYR A 475 -28.09 15.66 -2.48
CA TYR A 475 -26.97 14.90 -3.04
C TYR A 475 -26.40 15.64 -4.23
N GLN A 476 -25.16 15.36 -4.58
CA GLN A 476 -24.52 15.84 -5.79
C GLN A 476 -23.67 14.72 -6.40
N GLY A 477 -23.40 14.83 -7.70
CA GLY A 477 -22.36 14.03 -8.34
C GLY A 477 -20.99 14.52 -7.86
N TRP A 478 -20.18 13.60 -7.32
CA TRP A 478 -18.81 13.87 -6.90
C TRP A 478 -17.83 12.97 -7.63
N VAL A 479 -16.63 13.48 -7.88
CA VAL A 479 -15.43 12.68 -8.15
C VAL A 479 -14.37 13.14 -7.16
N LEU A 480 -13.73 12.18 -6.46
CA LEU A 480 -12.64 12.42 -5.53
C LEU A 480 -11.39 11.70 -6.04
N ALA A 481 -10.25 12.39 -6.05
CA ALA A 481 -8.97 11.84 -6.48
C ALA A 481 -8.00 11.69 -5.30
N TYR A 482 -7.33 10.54 -5.23
CA TYR A 482 -6.36 10.20 -4.19
C TYR A 482 -5.07 9.70 -4.82
N ASP A 483 -3.94 10.04 -4.21
CA ASP A 483 -2.65 9.43 -4.54
C ASP A 483 -2.69 7.93 -4.23
N ALA A 484 -2.31 7.09 -5.17
CA ALA A 484 -2.40 5.64 -5.01
C ALA A 484 -1.43 5.08 -3.95
N ALA A 485 -0.27 5.73 -3.74
CA ALA A 485 0.74 5.25 -2.80
C ALA A 485 0.46 5.67 -1.36
N THR A 486 -0.06 6.91 -1.15
CA THR A 486 -0.24 7.49 0.19
C THR A 486 -1.69 7.57 0.63
N LEU A 487 -2.64 7.46 -0.30
CA LEU A 487 -4.07 7.72 -0.13
C LEU A 487 -4.38 9.17 0.30
N ASP A 488 -3.47 10.11 0.05
CA ASP A 488 -3.73 11.53 0.30
C ASP A 488 -4.63 12.12 -0.78
N PRO A 489 -5.55 13.03 -0.42
CA PRO A 489 -6.44 13.67 -1.38
C PRO A 489 -5.65 14.57 -2.34
N LEU A 490 -5.93 14.47 -3.64
CA LEU A 490 -5.33 15.28 -4.70
C LEU A 490 -6.28 16.32 -5.24
N GLY A 491 -7.59 16.01 -5.31
CA GLY A 491 -8.59 16.91 -5.86
C GLY A 491 -10.01 16.39 -5.68
N ALA A 492 -10.96 17.28 -5.89
CA ALA A 492 -12.39 17.00 -5.84
C ALA A 492 -13.13 17.78 -6.93
N PHE A 493 -14.08 17.11 -7.56
CA PHE A 493 -15.05 17.71 -8.48
C PHE A 493 -16.47 17.51 -7.93
N ASN A 494 -17.31 18.54 -8.05
CA ASN A 494 -18.73 18.49 -7.77
C ASN A 494 -19.50 18.96 -9.00
N ALA A 495 -20.50 18.18 -9.43
CA ALA A 495 -21.25 18.44 -10.66
C ALA A 495 -22.17 19.64 -10.55
N VAL A 496 -22.64 20.00 -9.34
CA VAL A 496 -23.64 21.07 -9.12
C VAL A 496 -23.33 21.82 -7.83
N PRO A 497 -22.26 22.63 -7.79
CA PRO A 497 -21.84 23.27 -6.55
C PRO A 497 -22.70 24.52 -6.16
N ASN A 498 -23.48 25.11 -7.07
CA ASN A 498 -24.18 26.36 -6.84
C ASN A 498 -25.70 26.32 -7.11
N ASP A 499 -26.35 25.22 -6.78
CA ASP A 499 -27.80 25.10 -6.92
C ASP A 499 -28.47 24.53 -5.68
N SER A 500 -29.61 25.11 -5.27
CA SER A 500 -30.35 24.66 -4.08
C SER A 500 -30.97 23.27 -4.22
N LYS A 501 -31.09 22.74 -5.44
CA LYS A 501 -31.67 21.42 -5.70
C LYS A 501 -30.62 20.32 -5.58
N GLY A 502 -29.33 20.62 -5.79
CA GLY A 502 -28.28 19.63 -5.93
C GLY A 502 -28.46 18.81 -7.21
N LYS A 503 -28.26 17.49 -7.17
CA LYS A 503 -28.35 16.50 -8.26
C LYS A 503 -27.03 16.29 -9.04
N GLY A 504 -27.10 16.03 -10.36
CA GLY A 504 -25.92 15.75 -11.19
C GLY A 504 -25.20 14.46 -10.84
N GLY A 505 -25.87 13.45 -10.30
CA GLY A 505 -25.28 12.19 -9.82
C GLY A 505 -24.46 11.47 -10.89
N ILE A 506 -23.35 10.85 -10.50
CA ILE A 506 -22.48 10.03 -11.38
C ILE A 506 -22.76 8.57 -11.09
N TRP A 507 -23.75 8.00 -11.80
CA TRP A 507 -24.27 6.66 -11.53
C TRP A 507 -23.40 5.55 -12.12
N HIS A 508 -23.09 5.60 -13.41
CA HIS A 508 -22.35 4.59 -14.18
C HIS A 508 -22.73 3.16 -13.79
N SER A 509 -24.01 2.83 -13.83
CA SER A 509 -24.55 1.57 -13.30
C SER A 509 -23.88 0.34 -13.93
N GLY A 510 -23.14 -0.42 -13.13
CA GLY A 510 -22.34 -1.56 -13.60
C GLY A 510 -21.06 -1.19 -14.39
N GLY A 511 -20.69 0.08 -14.44
CA GLY A 511 -19.48 0.60 -15.07
C GLY A 511 -18.72 1.55 -14.14
N GLY A 512 -17.87 2.40 -14.71
CA GLY A 512 -17.08 3.39 -13.93
C GLY A 512 -16.53 4.50 -14.79
N PRO A 513 -15.87 5.50 -14.20
CA PRO A 513 -15.09 6.49 -14.92
C PRO A 513 -14.08 5.82 -15.85
N ALA A 514 -13.87 6.39 -17.03
CA ALA A 514 -12.82 5.96 -17.96
C ALA A 514 -11.63 6.94 -17.91
N ALA A 515 -10.44 6.50 -18.37
CA ALA A 515 -9.28 7.38 -18.49
C ALA A 515 -8.55 7.18 -19.81
N ASP A 516 -8.02 8.28 -20.36
CA ASP A 516 -7.07 8.24 -21.47
C ASP A 516 -5.63 7.98 -20.98
N ALA A 517 -4.70 7.80 -21.92
CA ALA A 517 -3.28 7.56 -21.62
C ALA A 517 -2.61 8.70 -20.83
N SER A 518 -3.11 9.94 -20.95
CA SER A 518 -2.63 11.10 -20.20
C SER A 518 -3.17 11.13 -18.76
N GLY A 519 -4.13 10.26 -18.43
CA GLY A 519 -4.76 10.19 -17.12
C GLY A 519 -5.93 11.17 -16.94
N ASN A 520 -6.42 11.80 -18.00
CA ASN A 520 -7.67 12.56 -17.92
C ASN A 520 -8.82 11.58 -17.64
N VAL A 521 -9.74 12.00 -16.74
CA VAL A 521 -10.86 11.17 -16.31
C VAL A 521 -12.12 11.59 -17.06
N PHE A 522 -12.81 10.63 -17.65
CA PHE A 522 -14.07 10.84 -18.35
C PHE A 522 -15.23 10.30 -17.50
N VAL A 523 -16.21 11.16 -17.22
CA VAL A 523 -17.42 10.82 -16.48
C VAL A 523 -18.66 11.36 -17.18
N MET A 524 -19.80 10.80 -16.85
CA MET A 524 -21.12 11.28 -17.25
C MET A 524 -21.88 11.71 -15.99
N THR A 525 -22.57 12.84 -16.03
CA THR A 525 -23.42 13.33 -14.95
C THR A 525 -24.89 13.09 -15.25
N GLY A 526 -25.72 12.99 -14.22
CA GLY A 526 -27.16 12.80 -14.32
C GLY A 526 -27.94 14.10 -14.29
N ASP A 527 -29.25 13.98 -14.18
CA ASP A 527 -30.22 15.08 -14.21
C ASP A 527 -29.92 16.15 -13.15
N GLY A 528 -30.25 17.39 -13.49
CA GLY A 528 -30.07 18.54 -12.61
C GLY A 528 -29.84 19.84 -13.37
N PRO A 529 -29.49 20.93 -12.67
CA PRO A 529 -29.24 22.23 -13.28
C PRO A 529 -27.97 22.22 -14.16
N PHE A 530 -28.03 22.99 -15.23
CA PHE A 530 -26.92 23.23 -16.14
C PHE A 530 -26.77 24.73 -16.43
N ASP A 531 -25.63 25.32 -16.11
CA ASP A 531 -25.30 26.71 -16.33
C ASP A 531 -23.91 26.96 -16.94
N ALA A 532 -23.18 25.92 -17.25
CA ALA A 532 -21.81 26.00 -17.78
C ALA A 532 -21.73 26.76 -19.12
N ALA A 533 -22.78 26.72 -19.96
CA ALA A 533 -22.84 27.48 -21.19
C ALA A 533 -22.91 28.98 -20.95
N ALA A 534 -23.43 29.42 -19.79
CA ALA A 534 -23.51 30.82 -19.38
C ALA A 534 -22.31 31.26 -18.51
N GLY A 535 -21.28 30.41 -18.39
CA GLY A 535 -20.10 30.68 -17.56
C GLY A 535 -20.22 30.22 -16.09
N GLY A 536 -21.26 29.47 -15.75
CA GLY A 536 -21.42 28.83 -14.46
C GLY A 536 -20.57 27.53 -14.34
N ASN A 537 -20.81 26.80 -13.29
CA ASN A 537 -20.03 25.55 -12.97
C ASN A 537 -20.93 24.36 -12.63
N SER A 538 -22.19 24.37 -13.04
CA SER A 538 -23.12 23.25 -12.95
C SER A 538 -23.15 22.49 -14.28
N TYR A 539 -22.88 21.20 -14.22
CA TYR A 539 -22.66 20.31 -15.38
C TYR A 539 -23.57 19.09 -15.33
N SER A 540 -24.86 19.25 -15.11
CA SER A 540 -25.79 18.10 -15.19
C SER A 540 -26.00 17.63 -16.62
N ASP A 541 -26.37 16.35 -16.78
CA ASP A 541 -26.59 15.65 -18.06
C ASP A 541 -25.47 15.91 -19.08
N SER A 542 -24.23 15.79 -18.61
CA SER A 542 -23.05 16.14 -19.40
C SER A 542 -22.05 14.98 -19.43
N VAL A 543 -21.25 14.92 -20.48
CA VAL A 543 -20.00 14.16 -20.55
C VAL A 543 -18.88 15.11 -20.24
N LEU A 544 -18.03 14.75 -19.27
CA LEU A 544 -16.95 15.60 -18.79
C LEU A 544 -15.60 14.96 -19.01
N LYS A 545 -14.61 15.76 -19.41
CA LYS A 545 -13.19 15.46 -19.35
C LYS A 545 -12.59 16.23 -18.19
N LEU A 546 -12.17 15.52 -17.16
CA LEU A 546 -11.56 16.09 -15.95
C LEU A 546 -10.05 15.88 -15.99
N ALA A 547 -9.28 16.91 -15.65
CA ALA A 547 -7.84 16.86 -15.62
C ALA A 547 -7.34 15.89 -14.51
N LYS A 548 -6.29 15.14 -14.80
CA LYS A 548 -5.66 14.20 -13.86
C LYS A 548 -5.40 14.83 -12.49
N GLY A 549 -5.80 14.15 -11.43
CA GLY A 549 -5.54 14.52 -10.04
C GLY A 549 -6.32 15.75 -9.56
N SER A 550 -6.20 16.89 -10.22
CA SER A 550 -6.91 18.13 -9.84
C SER A 550 -8.42 18.06 -10.07
N LEU A 551 -8.88 17.23 -11.00
CA LEU A 551 -10.26 17.06 -11.41
C LEU A 551 -10.94 18.36 -11.90
N THR A 552 -10.16 19.33 -12.35
CA THR A 552 -10.70 20.52 -13.02
C THR A 552 -11.31 20.12 -14.36
N VAL A 553 -12.45 20.74 -14.72
CA VAL A 553 -13.11 20.47 -16.01
C VAL A 553 -12.22 21.01 -17.14
N ALA A 554 -11.66 20.09 -17.94
CA ALA A 554 -10.84 20.43 -19.10
C ALA A 554 -11.70 20.63 -20.36
N ASP A 555 -12.80 19.85 -20.50
CA ASP A 555 -13.75 19.94 -21.59
C ASP A 555 -15.07 19.25 -21.22
N TYR A 556 -16.14 19.52 -21.97
CA TYR A 556 -17.44 18.91 -21.75
C TYR A 556 -18.29 18.83 -23.02
N PHE A 557 -19.30 17.98 -22.98
CA PHE A 557 -20.43 17.96 -23.90
C PHE A 557 -21.73 17.89 -23.09
N THR A 558 -22.71 18.75 -23.48
CA THR A 558 -24.06 18.68 -22.91
C THR A 558 -25.06 18.70 -24.09
N PRO A 559 -26.02 17.76 -24.15
CA PRO A 559 -27.00 17.71 -25.22
C PRO A 559 -27.87 18.99 -25.27
N PHE A 560 -28.28 19.36 -26.48
CA PHE A 560 -29.12 20.57 -26.71
C PHE A 560 -30.43 20.56 -25.92
N ASN A 561 -30.98 19.38 -25.63
CA ASN A 561 -32.23 19.16 -24.91
C ASN A 561 -32.05 18.86 -23.41
N GLN A 562 -31.00 19.39 -22.78
CA GLN A 562 -30.67 19.13 -21.37
C GLN A 562 -31.86 19.44 -20.42
N ASN A 563 -32.59 20.49 -20.63
CA ASN A 563 -33.77 20.84 -19.82
C ASN A 563 -34.88 19.76 -19.90
N GLU A 564 -35.03 19.09 -21.04
CA GLU A 564 -35.96 17.97 -21.20
C GLU A 564 -35.46 16.74 -20.42
N LEU A 565 -34.15 16.50 -20.40
CA LEU A 565 -33.54 15.42 -19.65
C LEU A 565 -33.73 15.60 -18.13
N GLU A 566 -33.49 16.82 -17.61
CA GLU A 566 -33.74 17.17 -16.20
C GLU A 566 -35.21 16.91 -15.83
N ASN A 567 -36.14 17.41 -16.62
CA ASN A 567 -37.58 17.30 -16.34
C ASN A 567 -38.08 15.85 -16.41
N ALA A 568 -37.48 15.02 -17.27
CA ALA A 568 -37.82 13.62 -17.43
C ALA A 568 -37.07 12.65 -16.48
N ASN A 569 -36.14 13.14 -15.64
CA ASN A 569 -35.22 12.32 -14.84
C ASN A 569 -34.48 11.29 -15.73
N ALA A 570 -33.99 11.78 -16.87
CA ALA A 570 -33.39 10.95 -17.92
C ALA A 570 -31.85 10.99 -17.87
N ASP A 571 -31.29 10.68 -16.70
CA ASP A 571 -29.84 10.72 -16.42
C ASP A 571 -28.99 10.20 -17.57
N MET A 572 -28.08 11.00 -18.10
CA MET A 572 -27.04 10.51 -19.00
C MET A 572 -26.12 9.53 -18.31
N SER A 573 -25.80 9.77 -17.05
CA SER A 573 -24.89 8.94 -16.22
C SER A 573 -25.44 7.56 -15.83
N ALA A 574 -26.67 7.21 -16.24
CA ALA A 574 -27.18 5.87 -16.02
C ALA A 574 -26.34 4.79 -16.72
N GLY A 575 -25.84 5.09 -17.94
CA GLY A 575 -24.80 4.32 -18.61
C GLY A 575 -23.38 4.76 -18.20
N GLY A 576 -22.37 4.10 -18.76
CA GLY A 576 -20.96 4.43 -18.55
C GLY A 576 -20.26 4.87 -19.83
N PRO A 577 -19.17 5.68 -19.74
CA PRO A 577 -18.38 6.08 -20.90
C PRO A 577 -17.57 4.89 -21.43
N LEU A 578 -17.44 4.82 -22.76
CA LEU A 578 -16.54 3.91 -23.47
C LEU A 578 -15.56 4.73 -24.29
N LEU A 579 -14.26 4.67 -24.02
CA LEU A 579 -13.25 5.24 -24.90
C LEU A 579 -12.90 4.22 -25.99
N LEU A 580 -13.06 4.63 -27.24
CA LEU A 580 -12.72 3.77 -28.36
C LEU A 580 -11.21 3.80 -28.63
N PRO A 581 -10.62 2.71 -29.13
CA PRO A 581 -9.24 2.74 -29.59
C PRO A 581 -9.00 3.82 -30.65
N ASP A 582 -7.77 4.28 -30.76
CA ASP A 582 -7.40 5.34 -31.70
C ASP A 582 -7.71 4.93 -33.15
N GLN A 583 -8.30 5.85 -33.90
CA GLN A 583 -8.70 5.64 -35.28
C GLN A 583 -7.64 6.19 -36.24
N SER A 584 -7.45 5.50 -37.36
CA SER A 584 -6.46 5.90 -38.38
C SER A 584 -6.95 7.02 -39.31
N ALA A 585 -8.25 7.33 -39.31
CA ALA A 585 -8.87 8.31 -40.18
C ALA A 585 -10.00 9.07 -39.46
N GLY A 586 -10.29 10.27 -39.89
CA GLY A 586 -11.31 11.13 -39.31
C GLY A 586 -10.88 11.72 -37.96
N PHE A 587 -11.63 11.43 -36.91
CA PHE A 587 -11.30 11.83 -35.54
C PHE A 587 -10.54 10.70 -34.84
N PRO A 588 -9.24 10.90 -34.50
CA PRO A 588 -8.43 9.79 -33.97
C PRO A 588 -8.92 9.30 -32.61
N HIS A 589 -9.43 10.19 -31.76
CA HIS A 589 -9.76 9.85 -30.38
C HIS A 589 -11.27 9.96 -30.13
N LEU A 590 -11.99 8.85 -30.33
CA LEU A 590 -13.44 8.78 -30.14
C LEU A 590 -13.83 8.21 -28.79
N MET A 591 -15.01 8.61 -28.30
CA MET A 591 -15.70 7.97 -27.18
C MET A 591 -17.19 7.87 -27.47
N LEU A 592 -17.83 6.87 -26.83
CA LEU A 592 -19.27 6.66 -26.90
C LEU A 592 -19.92 6.83 -25.51
N SER A 593 -21.03 7.51 -25.47
CA SER A 593 -21.86 7.70 -24.28
C SER A 593 -23.33 7.41 -24.62
N VAL A 594 -24.00 6.61 -23.78
CA VAL A 594 -25.43 6.30 -23.90
C VAL A 594 -26.03 6.26 -22.49
N GLY A 595 -27.20 6.87 -22.30
CA GLY A 595 -27.87 6.95 -20.99
C GLY A 595 -29.36 6.61 -21.06
N LYS A 596 -30.13 7.03 -20.05
CA LYS A 596 -31.58 6.74 -19.96
C LYS A 596 -32.40 7.25 -21.15
N GLN A 597 -31.96 8.33 -21.79
CA GLN A 597 -32.65 8.84 -22.99
C GLN A 597 -32.60 7.85 -24.16
N GLY A 598 -31.63 6.90 -24.19
CA GLY A 598 -31.45 5.96 -25.27
C GLY A 598 -30.87 6.57 -26.55
N ILE A 599 -30.34 7.78 -26.49
CA ILE A 599 -29.53 8.39 -27.56
C ILE A 599 -28.06 8.04 -27.30
N ALA A 600 -27.40 7.58 -28.33
CA ALA A 600 -25.95 7.37 -28.38
C ALA A 600 -25.27 8.64 -28.88
N TYR A 601 -24.27 9.12 -28.17
CA TYR A 601 -23.44 10.25 -28.53
C TYR A 601 -22.01 9.77 -28.78
N LEU A 602 -21.57 9.84 -30.03
CA LEU A 602 -20.20 9.59 -30.45
C LEU A 602 -19.45 10.91 -30.48
N LEU A 603 -18.49 11.06 -29.57
CA LEU A 603 -17.79 12.30 -29.28
C LEU A 603 -16.32 12.22 -29.68
N ASN A 604 -15.72 13.34 -30.09
CA ASN A 604 -14.28 13.49 -30.21
C ASN A 604 -13.69 13.89 -28.86
N ARG A 605 -12.80 13.06 -28.27
CA ARG A 605 -12.14 13.33 -26.97
C ARG A 605 -11.19 14.52 -26.97
N ASP A 606 -10.79 15.00 -28.15
CA ASP A 606 -9.92 16.18 -28.28
C ASP A 606 -10.74 17.50 -28.24
N ASN A 607 -12.04 17.40 -28.57
CA ASN A 607 -12.99 18.49 -28.48
C ASN A 607 -14.40 17.92 -28.34
N LEU A 608 -14.90 17.87 -27.12
CA LEU A 608 -16.21 17.28 -26.82
C LEU A 608 -17.40 18.07 -27.40
N GLY A 609 -17.19 19.34 -27.81
CA GLY A 609 -18.18 20.13 -28.52
C GLY A 609 -19.01 21.06 -27.64
N LYS A 610 -18.92 20.95 -26.32
CA LYS A 610 -19.65 21.78 -25.34
C LYS A 610 -21.18 21.73 -25.52
N PHE A 611 -21.90 22.82 -25.22
CA PHE A 611 -23.33 22.95 -25.41
C PHE A 611 -23.59 23.82 -26.64
N GLN A 612 -24.49 23.35 -27.50
CA GLN A 612 -25.01 24.16 -28.62
C GLN A 612 -26.53 24.17 -28.57
N ALA A 613 -27.14 25.36 -28.50
CA ALA A 613 -28.59 25.47 -28.46
C ALA A 613 -29.24 24.96 -29.77
N GLY A 614 -30.26 24.14 -29.62
CA GLY A 614 -31.14 23.69 -30.72
C GLY A 614 -30.67 22.49 -31.52
N SER A 615 -29.41 22.05 -31.38
CA SER A 615 -28.93 20.82 -32.05
C SER A 615 -27.64 20.30 -31.42
N ASP A 616 -27.31 19.03 -31.68
CA ASP A 616 -26.02 18.40 -31.34
C ASP A 616 -25.10 18.24 -32.57
N SER A 617 -25.22 19.19 -33.54
CA SER A 617 -24.44 19.13 -34.80
C SER A 617 -22.92 19.33 -34.62
N GLN A 618 -22.47 19.76 -33.44
CA GLN A 618 -21.06 19.99 -33.08
C GLN A 618 -20.32 18.69 -32.73
N ILE A 619 -21.02 17.56 -32.55
CA ILE A 619 -20.39 16.27 -32.23
C ILE A 619 -20.26 15.39 -33.49
N VAL A 620 -19.57 14.25 -33.36
CA VAL A 620 -19.30 13.34 -34.50
C VAL A 620 -20.57 12.67 -34.99
N GLN A 621 -21.40 12.14 -34.07
CA GLN A 621 -22.65 11.47 -34.39
C GLN A 621 -23.56 11.40 -33.16
N SER A 622 -24.89 11.57 -33.38
CA SER A 622 -25.91 11.14 -32.41
C SER A 622 -26.97 10.30 -33.13
N PHE A 623 -27.44 9.26 -32.44
CA PHE A 623 -28.47 8.36 -33.01
C PHE A 623 -29.23 7.61 -31.91
N ASP A 624 -30.45 7.15 -32.22
CA ASP A 624 -31.22 6.32 -31.32
C ASP A 624 -30.59 4.93 -31.21
N TRP A 625 -30.19 4.52 -29.98
CA TRP A 625 -29.65 3.18 -29.75
C TRP A 625 -30.65 2.10 -30.05
N GLY A 626 -31.90 2.30 -29.64
CA GLY A 626 -33.00 1.41 -29.91
C GLY A 626 -34.35 2.03 -29.63
N LEU A 627 -35.38 1.47 -30.28
CA LEU A 627 -36.77 1.86 -30.08
C LEU A 627 -37.53 0.77 -29.34
N CYS A 628 -38.22 1.14 -28.23
CA CYS A 628 -39.02 0.25 -27.41
C CYS A 628 -40.46 0.77 -27.35
N GLY A 629 -41.36 0.09 -28.12
CA GLY A 629 -42.72 0.57 -28.30
C GLY A 629 -42.76 1.92 -29.01
N ALA A 630 -43.39 2.92 -28.38
CA ALA A 630 -43.53 4.27 -28.95
C ALA A 630 -42.34 5.21 -28.58
N GLY A 631 -41.35 4.73 -27.84
CA GLY A 631 -40.23 5.54 -27.35
C GLY A 631 -38.86 4.88 -27.52
N ARG A 632 -37.80 5.55 -27.06
CA ARG A 632 -36.44 5.01 -27.03
C ARG A 632 -36.27 4.01 -25.90
N CYS A 633 -35.36 3.04 -26.09
CA CYS A 633 -34.99 2.07 -25.05
C CYS A 633 -34.02 2.71 -24.04
N THR A 634 -34.35 2.64 -22.78
CA THR A 634 -33.48 3.15 -21.70
C THR A 634 -32.21 2.32 -21.58
N VAL A 635 -31.06 2.97 -21.42
CA VAL A 635 -29.75 2.33 -21.23
C VAL A 635 -29.22 2.62 -19.82
N PHE A 636 -28.78 1.54 -19.16
CA PHE A 636 -28.07 1.58 -17.87
C PHE A 636 -26.67 0.98 -17.95
N GLY A 637 -26.37 0.18 -18.96
CA GLY A 637 -25.09 -0.52 -19.09
C GLY A 637 -24.00 0.33 -19.74
N THR A 638 -22.76 -0.12 -19.59
CA THR A 638 -21.62 0.41 -20.37
C THR A 638 -21.46 -0.44 -21.63
N PRO A 639 -21.31 0.17 -22.83
CA PRO A 639 -21.07 -0.59 -24.06
C PRO A 639 -19.74 -1.32 -24.03
N ALA A 640 -19.64 -2.51 -24.63
CA ALA A 640 -18.37 -3.19 -24.87
C ALA A 640 -17.88 -2.97 -26.30
N TYR A 641 -16.57 -3.06 -26.53
CA TYR A 641 -15.94 -2.89 -27.84
C TYR A 641 -15.04 -4.08 -28.17
N PHE A 642 -15.13 -4.57 -29.41
CA PHE A 642 -14.23 -5.56 -29.94
C PHE A 642 -14.17 -5.47 -31.48
N GLU A 643 -12.97 -5.43 -32.06
CA GLU A 643 -12.72 -5.48 -33.53
C GLU A 643 -13.67 -4.56 -34.32
N ASN A 644 -13.60 -3.25 -34.03
CA ASN A 644 -14.42 -2.20 -34.65
C ASN A 644 -15.95 -2.34 -34.42
N THR A 645 -16.36 -3.13 -33.45
CA THR A 645 -17.79 -3.33 -33.16
C THR A 645 -18.09 -3.00 -31.70
N VAL A 646 -19.17 -2.26 -31.48
CA VAL A 646 -19.70 -1.90 -30.15
C VAL A 646 -20.94 -2.74 -29.87
N TYR A 647 -21.00 -3.30 -28.66
CA TYR A 647 -22.10 -4.16 -28.20
C TYR A 647 -22.76 -3.59 -26.96
N LEU A 648 -24.10 -3.60 -26.91
CA LEU A 648 -24.87 -3.18 -25.72
C LEU A 648 -26.30 -3.73 -25.79
N ALA A 649 -26.87 -4.08 -24.63
CA ALA A 649 -28.29 -4.45 -24.50
C ALA A 649 -29.04 -3.43 -23.66
N ALA A 650 -29.93 -2.66 -24.27
CA ALA A 650 -30.83 -1.73 -23.58
C ALA A 650 -31.99 -2.44 -22.92
N VAL A 651 -32.73 -1.74 -22.07
CA VAL A 651 -33.95 -2.23 -21.43
C VAL A 651 -35.07 -2.42 -22.48
N GLY A 652 -35.64 -3.61 -22.52
CA GLY A 652 -36.72 -3.96 -23.49
C GLY A 652 -36.22 -4.15 -24.90
N ASP A 653 -34.91 -4.20 -25.12
CA ASP A 653 -34.30 -4.31 -26.46
C ASP A 653 -33.42 -5.56 -26.56
N LYS A 654 -32.91 -5.80 -27.73
CA LYS A 654 -31.98 -6.87 -28.06
C LYS A 654 -30.54 -6.46 -27.78
N LEU A 655 -29.64 -7.43 -27.61
CA LEU A 655 -28.21 -7.15 -27.70
C LEU A 655 -27.92 -6.72 -29.14
N LYS A 656 -27.44 -5.51 -29.31
CA LYS A 656 -27.13 -4.92 -30.62
C LYS A 656 -25.63 -4.80 -30.82
N ALA A 657 -25.20 -4.96 -32.07
CA ALA A 657 -23.85 -4.74 -32.55
C ALA A 657 -23.86 -3.57 -33.54
N TYR A 658 -23.00 -2.58 -33.29
CA TYR A 658 -22.80 -1.42 -34.18
C TYR A 658 -21.34 -1.42 -34.64
N THR A 659 -21.14 -1.48 -35.95
CA THR A 659 -19.78 -1.43 -36.54
C THR A 659 -19.33 0.02 -36.71
N LEU A 660 -18.11 0.31 -36.23
CA LEU A 660 -17.41 1.58 -36.42
C LEU A 660 -16.68 1.55 -37.77
N SER A 661 -17.04 2.44 -38.65
CA SER A 661 -16.40 2.60 -39.96
C SER A 661 -16.33 4.07 -40.33
N ASN A 662 -15.17 4.56 -40.78
CA ASN A 662 -14.95 5.96 -41.15
C ASN A 662 -15.39 6.95 -40.05
N GLY A 663 -15.19 6.60 -38.79
CA GLY A 663 -15.55 7.45 -37.63
C GLY A 663 -17.03 7.50 -37.33
N GLN A 664 -17.85 6.59 -37.88
CA GLN A 664 -19.29 6.52 -37.60
C GLN A 664 -19.72 5.09 -37.25
N LEU A 665 -20.73 4.99 -36.39
CA LEU A 665 -21.34 3.74 -35.95
C LEU A 665 -22.61 3.44 -36.78
N SER A 666 -22.75 2.22 -37.26
CA SER A 666 -23.94 1.72 -37.98
C SER A 666 -24.34 0.35 -37.46
N LEU A 667 -25.65 0.11 -37.30
CA LEU A 667 -26.18 -1.17 -36.84
C LEU A 667 -25.77 -2.29 -37.81
N SER A 668 -25.09 -3.31 -37.30
CA SER A 668 -24.61 -4.46 -38.08
C SER A 668 -25.24 -5.79 -37.67
N GLY A 669 -25.82 -5.89 -36.47
CA GLY A 669 -26.48 -7.11 -36.03
C GLY A 669 -27.24 -6.94 -34.74
N GLN A 670 -28.10 -7.93 -34.42
CA GLN A 670 -28.80 -7.97 -33.13
C GLN A 670 -29.17 -9.41 -32.75
N SER A 671 -29.27 -9.67 -31.43
CA SER A 671 -29.70 -10.96 -30.91
C SER A 671 -31.18 -11.26 -31.19
N THR A 672 -31.57 -12.49 -30.98
CA THR A 672 -32.99 -12.90 -31.10
C THR A 672 -33.79 -12.61 -29.83
N ASN A 673 -33.18 -12.75 -28.64
CA ASN A 673 -33.82 -12.48 -27.35
C ASN A 673 -33.82 -10.99 -26.99
N THR A 674 -34.76 -10.62 -26.13
CA THR A 674 -34.91 -9.27 -25.57
C THR A 674 -34.46 -9.26 -24.09
N PHE A 675 -33.65 -8.30 -23.72
CA PHE A 675 -33.21 -8.09 -22.35
C PHE A 675 -34.21 -7.24 -21.59
N ARG A 676 -34.69 -7.75 -20.47
CA ARG A 676 -35.56 -7.00 -19.56
C ARG A 676 -34.78 -5.99 -18.74
N TRP A 677 -35.45 -5.24 -17.89
CA TRP A 677 -34.82 -4.33 -16.97
C TRP A 677 -33.77 -5.07 -16.09
N PRO A 678 -32.55 -4.53 -15.95
CA PRO A 678 -32.05 -3.23 -16.39
C PRO A 678 -31.29 -3.24 -17.74
N GLY A 679 -31.47 -4.21 -18.61
CA GLY A 679 -30.62 -4.47 -19.75
C GLY A 679 -29.40 -5.28 -19.36
N ALA A 680 -28.29 -5.15 -20.08
CA ALA A 680 -27.03 -5.82 -19.73
C ALA A 680 -25.82 -4.96 -20.10
N THR A 681 -24.78 -5.05 -19.28
CA THR A 681 -23.41 -4.59 -19.59
C THR A 681 -22.65 -5.80 -20.13
N PRO A 682 -22.33 -5.85 -21.44
CA PRO A 682 -21.64 -7.00 -22.03
C PRO A 682 -20.16 -7.01 -21.64
N ALA A 683 -19.56 -8.22 -21.62
CA ALA A 683 -18.12 -8.43 -21.58
C ALA A 683 -17.71 -9.32 -22.75
N ILE A 684 -16.46 -9.24 -23.19
CA ILE A 684 -15.98 -9.97 -24.37
C ILE A 684 -14.74 -10.77 -24.00
N SER A 685 -14.73 -12.04 -24.44
CA SER A 685 -13.54 -12.87 -24.41
C SER A 685 -13.08 -13.19 -25.82
N ALA A 686 -11.75 -13.19 -26.06
CA ALA A 686 -11.17 -13.50 -27.35
C ALA A 686 -9.71 -13.94 -27.21
N ASN A 687 -9.19 -14.65 -28.20
CA ASN A 687 -7.78 -14.92 -28.39
C ASN A 687 -7.22 -13.94 -29.45
N GLY A 688 -6.62 -12.83 -28.97
CA GLY A 688 -6.26 -11.73 -29.85
C GLY A 688 -7.50 -11.16 -30.55
N SER A 689 -7.56 -11.25 -31.87
CA SER A 689 -8.70 -10.85 -32.72
C SER A 689 -9.62 -12.03 -33.10
N SER A 690 -9.33 -13.23 -32.56
CA SER A 690 -10.03 -14.47 -32.96
C SER A 690 -10.91 -15.01 -31.84
N ASN A 691 -11.90 -15.81 -32.18
CA ASN A 691 -12.78 -16.53 -31.26
C ASN A 691 -13.55 -15.61 -30.29
N GLY A 692 -13.94 -14.42 -30.76
CA GLY A 692 -14.69 -13.46 -29.94
C GLY A 692 -16.05 -14.01 -29.50
N ILE A 693 -16.33 -13.93 -28.18
CA ILE A 693 -17.60 -14.26 -27.55
C ILE A 693 -18.09 -13.06 -26.77
N VAL A 694 -19.34 -12.64 -27.01
CA VAL A 694 -20.01 -11.60 -26.22
C VAL A 694 -20.80 -12.26 -25.10
N TRP A 695 -20.48 -11.95 -23.88
CA TRP A 695 -21.13 -12.44 -22.67
C TRP A 695 -22.06 -11.39 -22.09
N ALA A 696 -23.25 -11.78 -21.65
CA ALA A 696 -24.22 -10.88 -21.06
C ALA A 696 -24.98 -11.58 -19.92
N LEU A 697 -25.30 -10.82 -18.86
CA LEU A 697 -26.15 -11.28 -17.77
C LEU A 697 -27.54 -10.68 -17.91
N GLU A 698 -28.55 -11.53 -18.05
CA GLU A 698 -29.96 -11.14 -17.98
C GLU A 698 -30.44 -11.34 -16.54
N THR A 699 -30.84 -10.27 -15.87
CA THR A 699 -31.17 -10.29 -14.44
C THR A 699 -32.68 -10.26 -14.14
N ASN A 700 -33.54 -9.94 -15.09
CA ASN A 700 -35.01 -9.94 -14.98
C ASN A 700 -35.56 -9.28 -13.67
N GLY A 701 -34.85 -8.30 -13.11
CA GLY A 701 -35.17 -7.68 -11.81
C GLY A 701 -34.61 -8.45 -10.62
N SER A 702 -34.76 -7.88 -9.43
CA SER A 702 -34.29 -8.50 -8.18
C SER A 702 -35.11 -9.72 -7.81
N GLY A 703 -34.42 -10.81 -7.41
CA GLY A 703 -35.06 -12.04 -6.92
C GLY A 703 -35.38 -13.10 -7.97
N ALA A 704 -35.17 -12.82 -9.27
CA ALA A 704 -35.20 -13.86 -10.31
C ALA A 704 -33.81 -14.50 -10.45
N PRO A 705 -33.68 -15.74 -10.92
CA PRO A 705 -32.38 -16.29 -11.27
C PRO A 705 -31.71 -15.47 -12.37
N VAL A 706 -30.38 -15.29 -12.24
CA VAL A 706 -29.55 -14.72 -13.32
C VAL A 706 -29.54 -15.70 -14.51
N VAL A 707 -29.54 -15.18 -15.73
CA VAL A 707 -29.26 -15.98 -16.92
C VAL A 707 -27.95 -15.51 -17.54
N LEU A 708 -26.94 -16.38 -17.55
CA LEU A 708 -25.70 -16.15 -18.29
C LEU A 708 -25.94 -16.49 -19.77
N ARG A 709 -25.65 -15.57 -20.68
CA ARG A 709 -25.76 -15.73 -22.12
C ARG A 709 -24.43 -15.50 -22.82
N ALA A 710 -24.17 -16.25 -23.87
CA ALA A 710 -23.00 -16.12 -24.73
C ALA A 710 -23.44 -16.07 -26.21
N TYR A 711 -22.89 -15.12 -26.95
CA TYR A 711 -23.13 -14.92 -28.38
C TYR A 711 -21.81 -14.90 -29.14
N SER A 712 -21.86 -15.30 -30.42
CA SER A 712 -20.73 -15.08 -31.31
C SER A 712 -20.51 -13.56 -31.51
N ALA A 713 -19.28 -13.07 -31.28
CA ALA A 713 -18.97 -11.65 -31.54
C ALA A 713 -19.03 -11.33 -33.06
N ALA A 714 -18.78 -12.30 -33.93
CA ALA A 714 -18.87 -12.11 -35.36
C ALA A 714 -20.31 -11.97 -35.85
N ASP A 715 -21.27 -12.59 -35.13
CA ASP A 715 -22.71 -12.54 -35.46
C ASP A 715 -23.53 -12.77 -34.17
N VAL A 716 -23.97 -11.69 -33.54
CA VAL A 716 -24.74 -11.72 -32.29
C VAL A 716 -26.16 -12.34 -32.45
N SER A 717 -26.61 -12.62 -33.67
CA SER A 717 -27.85 -13.40 -33.87
C SER A 717 -27.67 -14.88 -33.50
N THR A 718 -26.40 -15.34 -33.42
CA THR A 718 -26.01 -16.70 -33.04
C THR A 718 -25.76 -16.74 -31.52
N GLU A 719 -26.75 -17.18 -30.75
CA GLU A 719 -26.58 -17.52 -29.33
C GLU A 719 -25.87 -18.88 -29.21
N LEU A 720 -24.71 -18.89 -28.58
CA LEU A 720 -23.88 -20.09 -28.38
C LEU A 720 -24.36 -20.91 -27.18
N TYR A 721 -24.69 -20.17 -26.08
CA TYR A 721 -25.09 -20.77 -24.83
C TYR A 721 -25.98 -19.83 -24.02
N ASN A 722 -26.91 -20.40 -23.25
CA ASN A 722 -27.50 -19.73 -22.10
C ASN A 722 -27.77 -20.73 -20.97
N SER A 723 -27.70 -20.27 -19.72
CA SER A 723 -27.78 -21.11 -18.52
C SER A 723 -29.17 -21.74 -18.30
N ASN A 724 -30.23 -21.23 -18.96
CA ASN A 724 -31.58 -21.83 -18.94
C ASN A 724 -31.69 -23.08 -19.78
N GLN A 725 -30.71 -23.42 -20.64
CA GLN A 725 -30.69 -24.67 -21.40
C GLN A 725 -30.53 -25.90 -20.49
N ASN A 726 -29.92 -25.71 -19.30
CA ASN A 726 -29.82 -26.73 -18.25
C ASN A 726 -29.96 -26.14 -16.85
N PRO A 727 -31.14 -25.65 -16.44
CA PRO A 727 -31.30 -24.86 -15.22
C PRO A 727 -30.99 -25.63 -13.91
N GLY A 728 -31.06 -26.97 -13.93
CA GLY A 728 -30.72 -27.81 -12.80
C GLY A 728 -29.21 -27.83 -12.49
N ARG A 729 -28.37 -27.72 -13.53
CA ARG A 729 -26.90 -27.63 -13.41
C ARG A 729 -26.42 -26.20 -13.37
N ASP A 730 -26.93 -25.34 -14.24
CA ASP A 730 -26.33 -24.09 -14.67
C ASP A 730 -26.96 -22.83 -14.02
N ASN A 731 -27.70 -23.00 -12.91
CA ASN A 731 -28.28 -21.86 -12.18
C ASN A 731 -27.16 -21.01 -11.53
N PRO A 732 -26.95 -19.73 -11.95
CA PRO A 732 -25.94 -18.87 -11.37
C PRO A 732 -26.30 -18.32 -9.99
N GLY A 733 -27.54 -18.48 -9.53
CA GLY A 733 -28.05 -17.88 -8.28
C GLY A 733 -29.04 -16.74 -8.52
N GLN A 734 -29.46 -16.11 -7.43
CA GLN A 734 -30.41 -14.99 -7.46
C GLN A 734 -29.74 -13.72 -8.01
N ALA A 735 -30.47 -13.00 -8.83
CA ALA A 735 -29.93 -11.82 -9.52
C ALA A 735 -29.56 -10.68 -8.57
N VAL A 736 -28.44 -10.07 -8.86
CA VAL A 736 -28.04 -8.74 -8.44
C VAL A 736 -28.06 -7.83 -9.67
N LYS A 737 -28.72 -6.67 -9.60
CA LYS A 737 -28.85 -5.77 -10.75
C LYS A 737 -27.50 -5.16 -11.14
N PHE A 738 -27.28 -4.92 -12.42
CA PHE A 738 -26.09 -4.26 -12.99
C PHE A 738 -24.77 -5.04 -12.83
N THR A 739 -24.82 -6.32 -12.51
CA THR A 739 -23.61 -7.16 -12.46
C THR A 739 -23.02 -7.40 -13.83
N VAL A 740 -21.68 -7.49 -13.88
CA VAL A 740 -20.91 -7.74 -15.10
C VAL A 740 -20.16 -9.05 -14.93
N PRO A 741 -20.20 -9.97 -15.91
CA PRO A 741 -19.42 -11.19 -15.83
C PRO A 741 -17.94 -10.91 -16.05
N THR A 742 -17.09 -11.67 -15.38
CA THR A 742 -15.64 -11.67 -15.63
C THR A 742 -15.24 -12.94 -16.36
N ILE A 743 -14.51 -12.82 -17.44
CA ILE A 743 -14.01 -13.94 -18.22
C ILE A 743 -12.49 -13.94 -18.16
N ALA A 744 -11.92 -15.06 -17.76
CA ALA A 744 -10.47 -15.27 -17.75
C ALA A 744 -10.13 -16.76 -17.61
N ASN A 745 -9.06 -17.19 -18.24
CA ASN A 745 -8.47 -18.52 -18.10
C ASN A 745 -9.48 -19.66 -18.19
N GLY A 746 -10.31 -19.66 -19.25
CA GLY A 746 -11.28 -20.71 -19.52
C GLY A 746 -12.51 -20.72 -18.61
N LYS A 747 -12.72 -19.65 -17.82
CA LYS A 747 -13.83 -19.55 -16.88
C LYS A 747 -14.61 -18.24 -17.01
N VAL A 748 -15.87 -18.28 -16.59
CA VAL A 748 -16.76 -17.12 -16.47
C VAL A 748 -17.25 -17.04 -15.02
N TYR A 749 -16.95 -15.92 -14.36
CA TYR A 749 -17.28 -15.64 -12.97
C TYR A 749 -18.51 -14.74 -12.92
N VAL A 750 -19.55 -15.18 -12.22
CA VAL A 750 -20.84 -14.49 -12.12
C VAL A 750 -21.16 -14.20 -10.64
N GLY A 751 -21.18 -12.93 -10.27
CA GLY A 751 -21.62 -12.46 -8.95
C GLY A 751 -23.15 -12.56 -8.82
N ALA A 752 -23.62 -13.08 -7.68
CA ALA A 752 -25.03 -13.24 -7.35
C ALA A 752 -25.28 -12.90 -5.87
N GLN A 753 -26.52 -13.08 -5.39
CA GLN A 753 -26.84 -12.93 -3.97
C GLN A 753 -26.20 -14.06 -3.17
N GLY A 754 -25.27 -13.74 -2.26
CA GLY A 754 -24.63 -14.69 -1.36
C GLY A 754 -23.68 -15.70 -2.01
N GLN A 755 -23.33 -15.53 -3.28
CA GLN A 755 -22.40 -16.45 -3.96
C GLN A 755 -21.70 -15.87 -5.18
N LEU A 756 -20.54 -16.44 -5.51
CA LEU A 756 -19.88 -16.37 -6.79
C LEU A 756 -20.09 -17.69 -7.52
N SER A 757 -20.71 -17.69 -8.70
CA SER A 757 -20.83 -18.88 -9.55
C SER A 757 -19.79 -18.88 -10.65
N VAL A 758 -19.16 -20.03 -10.89
CA VAL A 758 -18.08 -20.19 -11.87
C VAL A 758 -18.51 -21.19 -12.94
N PHE A 759 -18.43 -20.73 -14.19
CA PHE A 759 -18.72 -21.53 -15.38
C PHE A 759 -17.44 -21.82 -16.14
N GLY A 760 -17.39 -22.95 -16.83
CA GLY A 760 -16.24 -23.38 -17.59
C GLY A 760 -16.57 -24.58 -18.47
N LEU A 761 -15.54 -25.14 -19.12
CA LEU A 761 -15.72 -26.40 -19.87
C LEU A 761 -16.02 -27.51 -18.86
N LEU A 762 -16.99 -28.34 -19.23
CA LEU A 762 -17.38 -29.54 -18.47
C LEU A 762 -16.33 -30.64 -18.65
N PRO A 763 -16.07 -31.47 -17.59
CA PRO A 763 -15.15 -32.59 -17.67
C PRO A 763 -15.50 -33.61 -18.74
#